data_2b376625a63e9f1c13f855d2ee31cae6
#
_entry.id   2b376625a63e9f1c13f855d2ee31cae6
#
_cell.length_a   1.000
_cell.length_b   1.000
_cell.length_c   1.000
_cell.angle_alpha   90.00
_cell.angle_beta   90.00
_cell.angle_gamma   90.00
#
_symmetry.space_group_name_H-M   'P 1'
#
loop_
_entity.id
_entity.type
_entity.pdbx_description
1 polymer ?
#
loop_
_entity_poly.entity_id
_entity_poly.type
_entity_poly.pdbx_seq_one_letter_code
_entity_poly.pdbx_strand_id
1 'polypeptide(L)'
;MRVKNLGNLLQELKLLLRQYLEDYGTQFSRTHFQCPNRKEHNDEDNKEACNFYPDEEHFKCFVCNASGDIFNAAYLLEGRPISGRGFITDNVLYLADKYNIEYELEEESEEEKVYHNTQKLLEIITKSTHKYLKEKKPKEVVLYLKDRDWKEIIDSHKLGYLPKSDKVKKQFNLLLKQYEDKIQYNGNEYINISYESLAGRLIYPMMNAYGLIVGISSRRLDNSNKKISKYLHSIIKKPNNPVNVLYNLNNARHNSKVYLVEGASSIFTLSKNGVDSVVAIMGSNFVEKHYEWLLKNSIKELTLCFDGDGAGFKALHNAINVIQHKSGIQIYVKELSDNLDPDDYIKKYGVEKFVELKEVPLFTYQLENYVESEDDKTRDSLFALLMAESDAVKREKLLNMFANETKILKTNILKELEKYESKNKLTHGISTTEYLEEGVILEKEIDIFDELRWKTDELIGLKTGHKYFDEYMDGLQIGLHMVGGRWNVGKSIFCLDLALKLIQDENNYVLYFSIDDPTIFKTIPRMVANLSGVDINLLVKPVYGIEKNETLSSEQKEEMAYKTEKAITTVREYSNRFSLKDAKYGQDLSFILRKIRLCKQRALDQGNKNLVVFIDFLHMIKAKGQQETEKLIEISKELKRAASIYECPIVTTVMGTKSGMEAKSLKDDSIKGAVELQYMADAIHLLETDYYDEKGKMFFYDDEGESRPIISLNVSKNKLLSGFKGKIFYRFYGEFMRYEECEEEEQLKFKKTRGGVL
;
A
#
# COMPACT_ATOMS: atom_id res chain seq x y z
N MET A 1 -2.02 -24.59 5.71
CA MET A 1 -1.95 -23.26 6.31
C MET A 1 -1.65 -22.24 5.24
N ARG A 2 -2.28 -21.09 5.30
CA ARG A 2 -2.04 -19.94 4.43
C ARG A 2 -1.61 -18.72 5.26
N VAL A 3 -0.94 -17.77 4.62
CA VAL A 3 -0.62 -16.49 5.23
C VAL A 3 -1.85 -15.59 5.11
N LYS A 4 -2.37 -15.12 6.24
CA LYS A 4 -3.44 -14.12 6.28
C LYS A 4 -2.89 -12.79 5.75
N ASN A 5 -3.63 -12.13 4.88
CA ASN A 5 -3.21 -10.86 4.28
C ASN A 5 -1.85 -10.90 3.58
N LEU A 6 -1.54 -11.98 2.84
CA LEU A 6 -0.29 -12.14 2.10
C LEU A 6 0.10 -10.89 1.27
N GLY A 7 -0.87 -10.22 0.65
CA GLY A 7 -0.62 -9.01 -0.15
C GLY A 7 0.03 -7.89 0.67
N ASN A 8 -0.42 -7.69 1.91
CA ASN A 8 0.16 -6.68 2.81
C ASN A 8 1.57 -7.07 3.25
N LEU A 9 1.79 -8.35 3.59
CA LEU A 9 3.12 -8.86 3.94
C LEU A 9 4.13 -8.66 2.80
N LEU A 10 3.73 -8.95 1.57
CA LEU A 10 4.58 -8.74 0.38
C LEU A 10 4.92 -7.26 0.18
N GLN A 11 3.97 -6.37 0.34
CA GLN A 11 4.21 -4.92 0.25
C GLN A 11 5.18 -4.44 1.35
N GLU A 12 4.97 -4.91 2.56
CA GLU A 12 5.82 -4.56 3.70
C GLU A 12 7.27 -5.01 3.51
N LEU A 13 7.47 -6.22 3.00
CA LEU A 13 8.80 -6.76 2.70
C LEU A 13 9.50 -5.98 1.58
N LYS A 14 8.79 -5.56 0.52
CA LYS A 14 9.40 -4.78 -0.58
C LYS A 14 10.05 -3.49 -0.09
N LEU A 15 9.50 -2.86 0.94
CA LEU A 15 10.05 -1.64 1.53
C LEU A 15 11.43 -1.85 2.20
N LEU A 16 11.83 -3.09 2.42
CA LEU A 16 13.10 -3.45 3.07
C LEU A 16 14.21 -3.76 2.06
N LEU A 17 14.01 -3.53 0.76
CA LEU A 17 15.00 -3.84 -0.26
C LEU A 17 16.36 -3.21 0.04
N ARG A 18 16.39 -1.93 0.41
CA ARG A 18 17.63 -1.22 0.74
C ARG A 18 18.34 -1.87 1.94
N GLN A 19 17.60 -2.07 3.04
CA GLN A 19 18.13 -2.70 4.25
C GLN A 19 18.66 -4.11 3.96
N TYR A 20 17.93 -4.88 3.16
CA TYR A 20 18.35 -6.21 2.74
C TYR A 20 19.69 -6.17 1.99
N LEU A 21 19.86 -5.26 1.05
CA LEU A 21 21.11 -5.09 0.30
C LEU A 21 22.26 -4.64 1.21
N GLU A 22 22.02 -3.74 2.16
CA GLU A 22 22.99 -3.30 3.18
C GLU A 22 23.47 -4.48 4.05
N ASP A 23 22.55 -5.35 4.49
CA ASP A 23 22.86 -6.54 5.30
C ASP A 23 23.77 -7.54 4.55
N TYR A 24 23.72 -7.53 3.21
CA TYR A 24 24.60 -8.34 2.35
C TYR A 24 25.86 -7.60 1.88
N GLY A 25 26.19 -6.49 2.56
CA GLY A 25 27.42 -5.74 2.32
C GLY A 25 27.46 -5.01 0.98
N THR A 26 26.28 -4.67 0.42
CA THR A 26 26.18 -3.86 -0.78
C THR A 26 26.69 -2.45 -0.47
N GLN A 27 27.64 -1.96 -1.26
CA GLN A 27 28.15 -0.60 -1.12
C GLN A 27 27.25 0.38 -1.88
N PHE A 28 26.92 1.49 -1.21
CA PHE A 28 26.08 2.54 -1.77
C PHE A 28 26.91 3.82 -1.96
N SER A 29 26.76 4.43 -3.12
CA SER A 29 27.11 5.83 -3.36
C SER A 29 25.86 6.72 -3.16
N ARG A 30 25.91 8.00 -3.49
CA ARG A 30 24.76 8.92 -3.28
C ARG A 30 23.48 8.47 -4.00
N THR A 31 23.60 7.90 -5.19
CA THR A 31 22.47 7.56 -6.07
C THR A 31 22.55 6.14 -6.63
N HIS A 32 23.73 5.52 -6.61
CA HIS A 32 24.00 4.22 -7.20
C HIS A 32 24.51 3.22 -6.17
N PHE A 33 24.48 1.94 -6.50
CA PHE A 33 24.96 0.86 -5.64
C PHE A 33 25.36 -0.39 -6.44
N GLN A 34 26.03 -1.31 -5.75
CA GLN A 34 26.49 -2.56 -6.33
C GLN A 34 25.34 -3.48 -6.72
N CYS A 35 25.43 -4.11 -7.88
CA CYS A 35 24.43 -5.07 -8.35
C CYS A 35 24.39 -6.32 -7.47
N PRO A 36 23.20 -6.80 -7.03
CA PRO A 36 23.07 -8.05 -6.31
C PRO A 36 23.40 -9.28 -7.16
N ASN A 37 23.34 -9.18 -8.51
CA ASN A 37 23.75 -10.24 -9.43
C ASN A 37 25.29 -10.28 -9.59
N ARG A 38 26.00 -10.54 -8.50
CA ARG A 38 27.47 -10.49 -8.42
C ARG A 38 28.18 -11.45 -9.39
N LYS A 39 27.49 -12.48 -9.88
CA LYS A 39 28.06 -13.49 -10.78
C LYS A 39 28.27 -12.97 -12.20
N GLU A 40 27.53 -11.96 -12.60
CA GLU A 40 27.56 -11.35 -13.93
C GLU A 40 28.43 -10.08 -13.98
N HIS A 41 29.17 -9.81 -12.89
CA HIS A 41 29.99 -8.62 -12.76
C HIS A 41 31.41 -8.95 -12.31
N ASN A 42 32.37 -8.10 -12.68
CA ASN A 42 33.69 -8.03 -12.06
C ASN A 42 33.72 -6.89 -11.02
N ASP A 43 34.79 -6.80 -10.23
CA ASP A 43 34.87 -5.84 -9.11
C ASP A 43 34.89 -4.37 -9.55
N GLU A 44 35.26 -4.07 -10.80
CA GLU A 44 35.36 -2.70 -11.32
C GLU A 44 34.04 -2.18 -11.85
N ASP A 45 33.27 -3.00 -12.58
CA ASP A 45 32.01 -2.59 -13.22
C ASP A 45 30.81 -2.67 -12.29
N ASN A 46 30.97 -3.26 -11.09
CA ASN A 46 29.87 -3.45 -10.15
C ASN A 46 29.66 -2.29 -9.18
N LYS A 47 30.64 -1.41 -8.97
CA LYS A 47 30.62 -0.42 -7.87
C LYS A 47 29.41 0.53 -7.88
N GLU A 48 28.93 0.90 -9.06
CA GLU A 48 27.82 1.83 -9.27
C GLU A 48 26.84 1.35 -10.36
N ALA A 49 26.70 0.02 -10.48
CA ALA A 49 25.96 -0.59 -11.60
C ALA A 49 24.44 -0.50 -11.46
N CYS A 50 23.91 -0.27 -10.27
CA CYS A 50 22.46 -0.24 -9.98
C CYS A 50 21.99 1.11 -9.47
N ASN A 51 20.70 1.39 -9.75
CA ASN A 51 19.96 2.48 -9.12
C ASN A 51 18.64 1.95 -8.56
N PHE A 52 18.07 2.66 -7.57
CA PHE A 52 16.70 2.44 -7.15
C PHE A 52 15.73 3.18 -8.07
N TYR A 53 14.56 2.59 -8.27
CA TYR A 53 13.41 3.30 -8.79
C TYR A 53 12.85 4.25 -7.71
N PRO A 54 12.02 5.25 -8.08
CA PRO A 54 11.69 6.38 -7.21
C PRO A 54 11.19 6.04 -5.81
N ASP A 55 10.65 4.84 -5.62
CA ASP A 55 10.08 4.37 -4.35
C ASP A 55 11.01 3.44 -3.55
N GLU A 56 12.24 3.23 -3.98
CA GLU A 56 13.22 2.29 -3.40
C GLU A 56 12.71 0.83 -3.23
N GLU A 57 11.58 0.49 -3.84
CA GLU A 57 11.01 -0.86 -3.80
C GLU A 57 11.61 -1.77 -4.88
N HIS A 58 12.28 -1.19 -5.87
CA HIS A 58 12.89 -1.89 -7.00
C HIS A 58 14.29 -1.40 -7.28
N PHE A 59 15.12 -2.31 -7.79
CA PHE A 59 16.43 -1.98 -8.33
C PHE A 59 16.53 -2.32 -9.82
N LYS A 60 17.42 -1.64 -10.52
CA LYS A 60 17.82 -1.98 -11.88
C LYS A 60 19.32 -1.82 -12.05
N CYS A 61 19.95 -2.82 -12.63
CA CYS A 61 21.34 -2.78 -13.06
C CYS A 61 21.41 -2.30 -14.51
N PHE A 62 22.26 -1.33 -14.78
CA PHE A 62 22.47 -0.79 -16.14
C PHE A 62 23.52 -1.58 -16.93
N VAL A 63 24.25 -2.49 -16.27
CA VAL A 63 25.30 -3.32 -16.89
C VAL A 63 24.73 -4.66 -17.31
N CYS A 64 24.21 -5.48 -16.35
CA CYS A 64 23.69 -6.81 -16.65
C CYS A 64 22.16 -6.87 -16.82
N ASN A 65 21.48 -5.73 -16.78
CA ASN A 65 20.03 -5.60 -16.85
C ASN A 65 19.24 -6.33 -15.75
N ALA A 66 19.88 -6.87 -14.72
CA ALA A 66 19.17 -7.44 -13.57
C ALA A 66 18.27 -6.35 -12.92
N SER A 67 17.05 -6.71 -12.61
CA SER A 67 16.08 -5.82 -11.98
C SER A 67 15.13 -6.60 -11.08
N GLY A 68 14.49 -5.93 -10.14
CA GLY A 68 13.49 -6.55 -9.29
C GLY A 68 13.37 -5.92 -7.91
N ASP A 69 12.61 -6.58 -7.05
CA ASP A 69 12.35 -6.21 -5.67
C ASP A 69 13.25 -7.01 -4.69
N ILE A 70 12.93 -6.96 -3.39
CA ILE A 70 13.67 -7.71 -2.35
C ILE A 70 13.69 -9.22 -2.60
N PHE A 71 12.61 -9.78 -3.17
CA PHE A 71 12.53 -11.22 -3.44
C PHE A 71 13.48 -11.62 -4.57
N ASN A 72 13.69 -10.76 -5.55
CA ASN A 72 14.69 -10.94 -6.59
C ASN A 72 16.10 -10.78 -6.06
N ALA A 73 16.34 -9.80 -5.19
CA ALA A 73 17.62 -9.66 -4.52
C ALA A 73 17.94 -10.92 -3.71
N ALA A 74 16.96 -11.49 -2.99
CA ALA A 74 17.12 -12.73 -2.24
C ALA A 74 17.39 -13.96 -3.16
N TYR A 75 16.81 -13.99 -4.36
CA TYR A 75 17.15 -15.00 -5.36
C TYR A 75 18.60 -14.85 -5.85
N LEU A 76 19.01 -13.64 -6.19
CA LEU A 76 20.33 -13.37 -6.74
C LEU A 76 21.45 -13.59 -5.73
N LEU A 77 21.22 -13.21 -4.46
CA LEU A 77 22.23 -13.29 -3.39
C LEU A 77 22.23 -14.63 -2.67
N GLU A 78 21.05 -15.24 -2.43
CA GLU A 78 20.91 -16.44 -1.62
C GLU A 78 20.32 -17.65 -2.38
N GLY A 79 19.88 -17.49 -3.63
CA GLY A 79 19.20 -18.56 -4.40
C GLY A 79 17.78 -18.86 -3.96
N ARG A 80 17.12 -17.93 -3.25
CA ARG A 80 15.75 -18.11 -2.76
C ARG A 80 14.74 -18.19 -3.92
N PRO A 81 13.75 -19.09 -3.88
CA PRO A 81 12.80 -19.25 -4.98
C PRO A 81 11.95 -17.99 -5.17
N ILE A 82 11.76 -17.54 -6.41
CA ILE A 82 10.94 -16.37 -6.77
C ILE A 82 9.55 -16.74 -7.31
N SER A 83 9.24 -18.01 -7.43
CA SER A 83 7.95 -18.49 -7.94
C SER A 83 7.57 -19.85 -7.38
N GLY A 84 6.29 -20.21 -7.51
CA GLY A 84 5.74 -21.47 -7.03
C GLY A 84 5.51 -21.50 -5.51
N ARG A 85 5.33 -22.71 -4.95
CA ARG A 85 5.07 -22.85 -3.51
C ARG A 85 6.22 -22.40 -2.63
N GLY A 86 7.44 -22.70 -3.03
CA GLY A 86 8.65 -22.31 -2.31
C GLY A 86 8.80 -20.78 -2.24
N PHE A 87 8.21 -20.02 -3.14
CA PHE A 87 8.24 -18.56 -3.06
C PHE A 87 7.67 -18.05 -1.73
N ILE A 88 6.54 -18.58 -1.30
CA ILE A 88 5.92 -18.15 -0.03
C ILE A 88 6.73 -18.67 1.16
N THR A 89 7.03 -19.97 1.21
CA THR A 89 7.66 -20.60 2.39
C THR A 89 9.14 -20.25 2.54
N ASP A 90 9.90 -20.25 1.43
CA ASP A 90 11.36 -20.24 1.46
C ASP A 90 11.96 -18.87 1.09
N ASN A 91 11.11 -17.91 0.66
CA ASN A 91 11.51 -16.53 0.39
C ASN A 91 10.69 -15.56 1.24
N VAL A 92 9.36 -15.50 1.08
CA VAL A 92 8.51 -14.51 1.77
C VAL A 92 8.54 -14.69 3.29
N LEU A 93 8.23 -15.88 3.80
CA LEU A 93 8.23 -16.14 5.24
C LEU A 93 9.63 -16.07 5.83
N TYR A 94 10.65 -16.55 5.11
CA TYR A 94 12.03 -16.38 5.51
C TYR A 94 12.41 -14.91 5.71
N LEU A 95 12.07 -14.04 4.77
CA LEU A 95 12.32 -12.60 4.90
C LEU A 95 11.49 -11.96 6.02
N ALA A 96 10.25 -12.41 6.21
CA ALA A 96 9.41 -11.96 7.31
C ALA A 96 10.06 -12.31 8.67
N ASP A 97 10.51 -13.54 8.84
CA ASP A 97 11.21 -14.00 10.04
C ASP A 97 12.55 -13.24 10.24
N LYS A 98 13.34 -13.08 9.18
CA LYS A 98 14.62 -12.36 9.21
C LYS A 98 14.46 -10.91 9.68
N TYR A 99 13.39 -10.24 9.28
CA TYR A 99 13.14 -8.84 9.64
C TYR A 99 12.10 -8.67 10.76
N ASN A 100 11.74 -9.75 11.44
CA ASN A 100 10.75 -9.76 12.52
C ASN A 100 9.43 -9.08 12.11
N ILE A 101 8.97 -9.33 10.88
CA ILE A 101 7.65 -8.89 10.41
C ILE A 101 6.65 -9.96 10.80
N GLU A 102 5.68 -9.57 11.61
CA GLU A 102 4.63 -10.48 12.07
C GLU A 102 3.70 -10.88 10.92
N TYR A 103 3.36 -12.15 10.89
CA TYR A 103 2.36 -12.71 9.98
C TYR A 103 1.52 -13.76 10.71
N GLU A 104 0.27 -13.88 10.33
CA GLU A 104 -0.63 -14.89 10.87
C GLU A 104 -0.80 -16.04 9.88
N LEU A 105 -0.75 -17.27 10.38
CA LEU A 105 -1.09 -18.47 9.63
C LEU A 105 -2.49 -18.95 10.00
N GLU A 106 -3.34 -19.11 9.00
CA GLU A 106 -4.70 -19.62 9.16
C GLU A 106 -4.80 -21.07 8.66
N GLU A 107 -5.71 -21.83 9.24
CA GLU A 107 -6.10 -23.13 8.66
C GLU A 107 -6.84 -22.90 7.35
N GLU A 108 -6.59 -23.77 6.37
CA GLU A 108 -7.28 -23.73 5.09
C GLU A 108 -8.75 -24.15 5.27
N SER A 109 -9.65 -23.34 4.77
CA SER A 109 -11.06 -23.71 4.64
C SER A 109 -11.23 -24.89 3.68
N GLU A 110 -12.36 -25.59 3.72
CA GLU A 110 -12.65 -26.69 2.78
C GLU A 110 -12.62 -26.20 1.33
N GLU A 111 -13.13 -25.00 1.07
CA GLU A 111 -13.05 -24.36 -0.24
C GLU A 111 -11.60 -24.17 -0.72
N GLU A 112 -10.71 -23.75 0.17
CA GLU A 112 -9.29 -23.56 -0.14
C GLU A 112 -8.57 -24.89 -0.37
N LYS A 113 -8.93 -25.92 0.37
CA LYS A 113 -8.41 -27.29 0.11
C LYS A 113 -8.78 -27.77 -1.28
N VAL A 114 -10.03 -27.51 -1.72
CA VAL A 114 -10.49 -27.82 -3.09
C VAL A 114 -9.67 -27.02 -4.12
N TYR A 115 -9.48 -25.74 -3.89
CA TYR A 115 -8.65 -24.87 -4.75
C TYR A 115 -7.21 -25.41 -4.87
N HIS A 116 -6.56 -25.73 -3.75
CA HIS A 116 -5.22 -26.30 -3.73
C HIS A 116 -5.13 -27.70 -4.37
N ASN A 117 -6.14 -28.54 -4.19
CA ASN A 117 -6.19 -29.83 -4.86
C ASN A 117 -6.33 -29.67 -6.38
N THR A 118 -7.11 -28.70 -6.83
CA THR A 118 -7.21 -28.34 -8.25
C THR A 118 -5.87 -27.87 -8.80
N GLN A 119 -5.14 -27.03 -8.07
CA GLN A 119 -3.78 -26.64 -8.45
C GLN A 119 -2.82 -27.83 -8.54
N LYS A 120 -2.87 -28.77 -7.58
CA LYS A 120 -2.06 -30.01 -7.63
C LYS A 120 -2.35 -30.84 -8.87
N LEU A 121 -3.63 -31.00 -9.23
CA LEU A 121 -4.03 -31.69 -10.48
C LEU A 121 -3.39 -31.01 -11.70
N LEU A 122 -3.51 -29.69 -11.80
CA LEU A 122 -2.93 -28.92 -12.91
C LEU A 122 -1.41 -29.02 -12.97
N GLU A 123 -0.73 -29.04 -11.82
CA GLU A 123 0.72 -29.26 -11.73
C GLU A 123 1.12 -30.64 -12.28
N ILE A 124 0.37 -31.70 -11.92
CA ILE A 124 0.64 -33.06 -12.41
C ILE A 124 0.46 -33.12 -13.93
N ILE A 125 -0.62 -32.53 -14.46
CA ILE A 125 -0.87 -32.49 -15.89
C ILE A 125 0.24 -31.72 -16.62
N THR A 126 0.61 -30.54 -16.10
CA THR A 126 1.69 -29.71 -16.66
C THR A 126 3.02 -30.46 -16.69
N LYS A 127 3.45 -31.02 -15.54
CA LYS A 127 4.70 -31.77 -15.44
C LYS A 127 4.73 -32.98 -16.37
N SER A 128 3.62 -33.72 -16.43
CA SER A 128 3.53 -34.96 -17.26
C SER A 128 3.58 -34.62 -18.75
N THR A 129 2.84 -33.62 -19.21
CA THR A 129 2.79 -33.21 -20.63
C THR A 129 4.09 -32.54 -21.06
N HIS A 130 4.73 -31.74 -20.20
CA HIS A 130 6.04 -31.16 -20.43
C HIS A 130 7.14 -32.24 -20.55
N LYS A 131 7.19 -33.15 -19.57
CA LYS A 131 8.11 -34.29 -19.61
C LYS A 131 7.93 -35.13 -20.90
N TYR A 132 6.68 -35.40 -21.28
CA TYR A 132 6.40 -36.15 -22.49
C TYR A 132 6.95 -35.46 -23.76
N LEU A 133 6.72 -34.13 -23.87
CA LEU A 133 7.25 -33.34 -24.98
C LEU A 133 8.79 -33.41 -25.06
N LYS A 134 9.47 -33.26 -23.93
CA LYS A 134 10.95 -33.29 -23.87
C LYS A 134 11.56 -34.64 -24.17
N GLU A 135 10.98 -35.72 -23.63
CA GLU A 135 11.54 -37.05 -23.76
C GLU A 135 11.16 -37.72 -25.09
N LYS A 136 9.91 -37.59 -25.52
CA LYS A 136 9.39 -38.30 -26.70
C LYS A 136 9.49 -37.52 -28.00
N LYS A 137 9.60 -36.18 -27.91
CA LYS A 137 9.76 -35.24 -29.04
C LYS A 137 8.83 -35.58 -30.23
N PRO A 138 7.48 -35.62 -30.03
CA PRO A 138 6.54 -36.00 -31.07
C PRO A 138 6.72 -35.15 -32.33
N LYS A 139 6.81 -35.79 -33.50
CA LYS A 139 7.18 -35.15 -34.77
C LYS A 139 6.31 -33.94 -35.10
N GLU A 140 5.00 -34.06 -34.90
CA GLU A 140 4.02 -32.99 -35.18
C GLU A 140 4.25 -31.70 -34.38
N VAL A 141 4.45 -31.83 -33.05
CA VAL A 141 4.65 -30.65 -32.20
C VAL A 141 6.08 -30.09 -32.36
N VAL A 142 7.08 -30.96 -32.60
CA VAL A 142 8.46 -30.51 -32.84
C VAL A 142 8.55 -29.72 -34.14
N LEU A 143 7.87 -30.16 -35.21
CA LEU A 143 7.81 -29.40 -36.47
C LEU A 143 7.10 -28.07 -36.25
N TYR A 144 5.99 -28.06 -35.54
CA TYR A 144 5.28 -26.81 -35.20
C TYR A 144 6.16 -25.83 -34.42
N LEU A 145 6.86 -26.31 -33.37
CA LEU A 145 7.77 -25.47 -32.59
C LEU A 145 8.97 -24.97 -33.42
N LYS A 146 9.44 -25.77 -34.39
CA LYS A 146 10.49 -25.35 -35.29
C LYS A 146 10.00 -24.27 -36.26
N ASP A 147 8.82 -24.43 -36.84
CA ASP A 147 8.19 -23.46 -37.74
C ASP A 147 7.94 -22.11 -37.08
N ARG A 148 7.55 -22.16 -35.82
CA ARG A 148 7.35 -20.96 -34.98
C ARG A 148 8.61 -20.42 -34.34
N ASP A 149 9.71 -21.15 -34.44
CA ASP A 149 10.98 -20.83 -33.78
C ASP A 149 10.89 -20.71 -32.24
N TRP A 150 10.07 -21.60 -31.60
CA TRP A 150 9.81 -21.60 -30.18
C TRP A 150 10.48 -22.74 -29.40
N LYS A 151 11.56 -23.32 -29.92
CA LYS A 151 12.24 -24.46 -29.25
C LYS A 151 12.92 -24.04 -27.94
N GLU A 152 13.48 -22.87 -27.88
CA GLU A 152 14.27 -22.37 -26.75
C GLU A 152 13.41 -22.06 -25.53
N ILE A 153 12.12 -21.74 -25.72
CA ILE A 153 11.18 -21.38 -24.66
C ILE A 153 10.40 -22.57 -24.06
N ILE A 154 10.71 -23.80 -24.49
CA ILE A 154 10.00 -25.01 -23.99
C ILE A 154 10.09 -25.08 -22.47
N ASP A 155 11.26 -24.85 -21.90
CA ASP A 155 11.49 -24.97 -20.46
C ASP A 155 10.99 -23.75 -19.69
N SER A 156 11.25 -22.55 -20.16
CA SER A 156 10.84 -21.31 -19.49
C SER A 156 9.32 -21.16 -19.39
N HIS A 157 8.59 -21.56 -20.44
CA HIS A 157 7.13 -21.54 -20.47
C HIS A 157 6.47 -22.89 -20.17
N LYS A 158 7.24 -23.91 -19.77
CA LYS A 158 6.76 -25.28 -19.46
C LYS A 158 5.84 -25.84 -20.53
N LEU A 159 6.21 -25.66 -21.81
CA LEU A 159 5.42 -26.16 -22.94
C LEU A 159 5.30 -27.68 -22.85
N GLY A 160 4.12 -28.20 -23.13
CA GLY A 160 3.81 -29.62 -23.05
C GLY A 160 2.98 -30.12 -24.23
N TYR A 161 2.83 -31.40 -24.29
CA TYR A 161 2.02 -32.09 -25.31
C TYR A 161 1.39 -33.36 -24.77
N LEU A 162 0.10 -33.57 -25.05
CA LEU A 162 -0.64 -34.80 -24.73
C LEU A 162 -0.96 -35.54 -26.00
N PRO A 163 -0.44 -36.76 -26.22
CA PRO A 163 -0.66 -37.49 -27.47
C PRO A 163 -2.11 -38.02 -27.58
N LYS A 164 -2.59 -38.12 -28.82
CA LYS A 164 -3.85 -38.79 -29.16
C LYS A 164 -3.66 -40.28 -29.11
N SER A 165 -4.04 -40.92 -28.00
CA SER A 165 -3.87 -42.36 -27.77
C SER A 165 -4.90 -42.87 -26.74
N ASP A 166 -5.54 -43.99 -27.02
CA ASP A 166 -6.52 -44.63 -26.10
C ASP A 166 -5.88 -45.00 -24.76
N LYS A 167 -4.64 -45.43 -24.79
CA LYS A 167 -3.90 -45.74 -23.57
C LYS A 167 -3.72 -44.51 -22.70
N VAL A 168 -3.31 -43.43 -23.31
CA VAL A 168 -3.11 -42.12 -22.60
C VAL A 168 -4.45 -41.54 -22.15
N LYS A 169 -5.51 -41.67 -22.96
CA LYS A 169 -6.87 -41.27 -22.60
C LYS A 169 -7.35 -42.00 -21.32
N LYS A 170 -7.17 -43.34 -21.29
CA LYS A 170 -7.51 -44.13 -20.09
C LYS A 170 -6.74 -43.68 -18.85
N GLN A 171 -5.42 -43.41 -18.96
CA GLN A 171 -4.59 -42.95 -17.85
C GLN A 171 -4.99 -41.54 -17.39
N PHE A 172 -5.29 -40.67 -18.33
CA PHE A 172 -5.73 -39.30 -18.02
C PHE A 172 -7.10 -39.29 -17.30
N ASN A 173 -8.05 -40.10 -17.78
CA ASN A 173 -9.37 -40.21 -17.15
C ASN A 173 -9.29 -40.85 -15.75
N LEU A 174 -8.36 -41.81 -15.53
CA LEU A 174 -8.07 -42.32 -14.19
C LEU A 174 -7.53 -41.24 -13.25
N LEU A 175 -6.63 -40.40 -13.74
CA LEU A 175 -6.13 -39.24 -12.95
C LEU A 175 -7.28 -38.32 -12.60
N LEU A 176 -8.14 -37.92 -13.54
CA LEU A 176 -9.30 -37.07 -13.26
C LEU A 176 -10.22 -37.71 -12.21
N LYS A 177 -10.51 -38.99 -12.32
CA LYS A 177 -11.33 -39.70 -11.34
C LYS A 177 -10.75 -39.73 -9.94
N GLN A 178 -9.40 -39.74 -9.78
CA GLN A 178 -8.73 -39.66 -8.47
C GLN A 178 -8.89 -38.28 -7.79
N TYR A 179 -9.21 -37.26 -8.57
CA TYR A 179 -9.40 -35.91 -8.10
C TYR A 179 -10.87 -35.45 -8.10
N GLU A 180 -11.81 -36.24 -8.63
CA GLU A 180 -13.21 -35.87 -8.84
C GLU A 180 -13.84 -35.24 -7.58
N ASP A 181 -13.78 -35.95 -6.44
CA ASP A 181 -14.33 -35.47 -5.17
C ASP A 181 -13.48 -34.32 -4.53
N LYS A 182 -12.24 -34.17 -4.96
CA LYS A 182 -11.28 -33.23 -4.37
C LYS A 182 -11.27 -31.86 -5.03
N ILE A 183 -11.90 -31.75 -6.21
CA ILE A 183 -11.96 -30.51 -7.02
C ILE A 183 -13.38 -29.96 -7.12
N GLN A 184 -14.28 -30.43 -6.26
CA GLN A 184 -15.68 -30.00 -6.16
C GLN A 184 -15.94 -29.40 -4.78
N TYR A 185 -16.73 -28.34 -4.72
CA TYR A 185 -17.21 -27.72 -3.51
C TYR A 185 -18.67 -27.28 -3.65
N ASN A 186 -19.53 -27.75 -2.74
CA ASN A 186 -20.98 -27.49 -2.78
C ASN A 186 -21.62 -27.81 -4.15
N GLY A 187 -21.21 -28.92 -4.77
CA GLY A 187 -21.73 -29.37 -6.07
C GLY A 187 -21.19 -28.62 -7.29
N ASN A 188 -20.23 -27.68 -7.10
CA ASN A 188 -19.59 -26.93 -8.18
C ASN A 188 -18.19 -27.48 -8.47
N GLU A 189 -17.92 -27.84 -9.71
CA GLU A 189 -16.59 -28.17 -10.18
C GLU A 189 -15.73 -26.92 -10.31
N TYR A 190 -14.54 -26.95 -9.73
CA TYR A 190 -13.59 -25.84 -9.76
C TYR A 190 -12.84 -25.71 -11.08
N ILE A 191 -12.81 -26.75 -11.89
CA ILE A 191 -12.20 -26.70 -13.21
C ILE A 191 -12.91 -27.67 -14.18
N ASN A 192 -13.12 -27.18 -15.39
CA ASN A 192 -13.58 -28.04 -16.49
C ASN A 192 -12.37 -28.35 -17.38
N ILE A 193 -11.85 -29.57 -17.28
CA ILE A 193 -10.73 -30.09 -18.07
C ILE A 193 -11.01 -31.49 -18.52
N SER A 194 -10.73 -31.80 -19.79
CA SER A 194 -10.91 -33.12 -20.37
C SER A 194 -9.70 -33.52 -21.22
N TYR A 195 -9.58 -34.80 -21.48
CA TYR A 195 -8.57 -35.31 -22.42
C TYR A 195 -8.72 -34.65 -23.79
N GLU A 196 -9.93 -34.51 -24.29
CA GLU A 196 -10.24 -33.92 -25.61
C GLU A 196 -9.82 -32.46 -25.73
N SER A 197 -9.85 -31.74 -24.63
CA SER A 197 -9.42 -30.33 -24.61
C SER A 197 -7.90 -30.13 -24.74
N LEU A 198 -7.12 -31.19 -24.49
CA LEU A 198 -5.66 -31.13 -24.45
C LEU A 198 -4.97 -31.99 -25.50
N ALA A 199 -5.60 -33.12 -25.90
CA ALA A 199 -4.95 -34.10 -26.78
C ALA A 199 -4.66 -33.57 -28.18
N GLY A 200 -3.41 -33.77 -28.64
CA GLY A 200 -2.93 -33.27 -29.94
C GLY A 200 -2.75 -31.77 -30.02
N ARG A 201 -2.60 -31.07 -28.92
CA ARG A 201 -2.45 -29.62 -28.84
C ARG A 201 -1.15 -29.27 -28.12
N LEU A 202 -0.60 -28.08 -28.42
CA LEU A 202 0.44 -27.49 -27.62
C LEU A 202 -0.17 -26.98 -26.31
N ILE A 203 0.36 -27.42 -25.19
CA ILE A 203 -0.16 -27.16 -23.84
C ILE A 203 0.82 -26.24 -23.09
N TYR A 204 0.30 -25.30 -22.31
CA TYR A 204 1.08 -24.48 -21.41
C TYR A 204 0.27 -24.06 -20.19
N PRO A 205 0.90 -23.96 -19.00
CA PRO A 205 0.22 -23.57 -17.78
C PRO A 205 -0.09 -22.08 -17.78
N MET A 206 -1.23 -21.71 -17.20
CA MET A 206 -1.56 -20.33 -16.83
C MET A 206 -1.26 -20.16 -15.33
N MET A 207 -0.41 -19.19 -15.01
CA MET A 207 0.06 -18.96 -13.64
C MET A 207 -0.44 -17.63 -13.12
N ASN A 208 -0.69 -17.55 -11.82
CA ASN A 208 -0.88 -16.27 -11.15
C ASN A 208 0.46 -15.53 -11.00
N ALA A 209 0.44 -14.30 -10.47
CA ALA A 209 1.65 -13.50 -10.29
C ALA A 209 2.76 -14.19 -9.46
N TYR A 210 2.43 -15.16 -8.64
CA TYR A 210 3.36 -15.90 -7.78
C TYR A 210 3.83 -17.24 -8.38
N GLY A 211 3.50 -17.52 -9.65
CA GLY A 211 3.90 -18.73 -10.34
C GLY A 211 3.13 -19.99 -9.95
N LEU A 212 2.02 -19.86 -9.22
CA LEU A 212 1.11 -20.97 -8.93
C LEU A 212 0.20 -21.22 -10.15
N ILE A 213 0.06 -22.46 -10.56
CA ILE A 213 -0.76 -22.81 -11.71
C ILE A 213 -2.24 -22.64 -11.36
N VAL A 214 -2.92 -21.80 -12.12
CA VAL A 214 -4.36 -21.50 -11.94
C VAL A 214 -5.20 -21.92 -13.16
N GLY A 215 -4.57 -22.47 -14.18
CA GLY A 215 -5.21 -22.96 -15.36
C GLY A 215 -4.24 -23.62 -16.34
N ILE A 216 -4.79 -24.18 -17.41
CA ILE A 216 -4.04 -24.70 -18.53
C ILE A 216 -4.65 -24.13 -19.81
N SER A 217 -3.80 -23.66 -20.70
CA SER A 217 -4.17 -23.29 -22.05
C SER A 217 -3.64 -24.33 -23.03
N SER A 218 -4.41 -24.58 -24.09
CA SER A 218 -4.00 -25.44 -25.18
C SER A 218 -4.24 -24.80 -26.53
N ARG A 219 -3.24 -24.87 -27.40
CA ARG A 219 -3.27 -24.32 -28.76
C ARG A 219 -3.25 -25.45 -29.79
N ARG A 220 -4.14 -25.38 -30.75
CA ARG A 220 -4.17 -26.32 -31.90
C ARG A 220 -2.92 -26.13 -32.78
N LEU A 221 -2.32 -27.26 -33.24
CA LEU A 221 -1.10 -27.26 -34.03
C LEU A 221 -1.33 -26.93 -35.51
N ASP A 222 -2.52 -27.21 -36.04
CA ASP A 222 -2.88 -26.89 -37.42
C ASP A 222 -4.00 -25.83 -37.49
N ASN A 223 -4.10 -25.15 -38.59
CA ASN A 223 -5.11 -24.12 -38.85
C ASN A 223 -6.17 -24.59 -39.90
N SER A 224 -6.15 -25.85 -40.33
CA SER A 224 -6.96 -26.37 -41.41
C SER A 224 -8.47 -26.38 -41.12
N ASN A 225 -8.86 -26.64 -39.87
CA ASN A 225 -10.26 -26.72 -39.48
C ASN A 225 -10.71 -25.49 -38.63
N LYS A 226 -11.30 -24.49 -39.28
CA LYS A 226 -11.82 -23.29 -38.61
C LYS A 226 -13.00 -23.50 -37.65
N LYS A 227 -13.66 -24.66 -37.70
CA LYS A 227 -14.79 -25.02 -36.79
C LYS A 227 -14.33 -25.35 -35.38
N ILE A 228 -13.06 -25.70 -35.17
CA ILE A 228 -12.49 -26.04 -33.86
C ILE A 228 -11.70 -24.83 -33.35
N SER A 229 -11.97 -24.39 -32.14
CA SER A 229 -11.28 -23.25 -31.51
C SER A 229 -9.77 -23.43 -31.56
N LYS A 230 -9.05 -22.35 -31.96
CA LYS A 230 -7.59 -22.31 -32.01
C LYS A 230 -7.01 -22.48 -30.62
N TYR A 231 -7.61 -21.83 -29.62
CA TYR A 231 -7.25 -21.91 -28.20
C TYR A 231 -8.39 -22.46 -27.37
N LEU A 232 -8.05 -23.24 -26.34
CA LEU A 232 -8.97 -23.67 -25.28
C LEU A 232 -8.31 -23.37 -23.93
N HIS A 233 -9.04 -22.74 -23.03
CA HIS A 233 -8.57 -22.36 -21.71
C HIS A 233 -9.40 -23.06 -20.64
N SER A 234 -8.72 -23.79 -19.76
CA SER A 234 -9.31 -24.38 -18.56
C SER A 234 -8.71 -23.66 -17.35
N ILE A 235 -9.47 -22.74 -16.77
CA ILE A 235 -9.04 -21.88 -15.65
C ILE A 235 -9.85 -22.28 -14.42
N ILE A 236 -9.23 -22.26 -13.24
CA ILE A 236 -9.90 -22.53 -11.97
C ILE A 236 -11.02 -21.50 -11.77
N LYS A 237 -12.22 -21.97 -11.52
CA LYS A 237 -13.41 -21.16 -11.27
C LYS A 237 -13.63 -21.07 -9.76
N LYS A 238 -13.58 -19.87 -9.20
CA LYS A 238 -14.12 -19.60 -7.87
C LYS A 238 -15.51 -18.99 -8.02
N PRO A 239 -16.55 -19.48 -7.35
CA PRO A 239 -17.92 -19.01 -7.54
C PRO A 239 -18.09 -17.50 -7.34
N ASN A 240 -17.39 -16.92 -6.37
CA ASN A 240 -17.50 -15.51 -6.01
C ASN A 240 -16.30 -14.63 -6.44
N ASN A 241 -15.30 -15.20 -7.11
CA ASN A 241 -14.11 -14.48 -7.52
C ASN A 241 -13.48 -15.13 -8.76
N PRO A 242 -13.90 -14.75 -9.97
CA PRO A 242 -13.32 -15.32 -11.19
C PRO A 242 -11.82 -15.01 -11.22
N VAL A 243 -11.03 -16.04 -11.49
CA VAL A 243 -9.57 -15.91 -11.61
C VAL A 243 -9.27 -15.24 -12.95
N ASN A 244 -9.17 -13.91 -12.95
CA ASN A 244 -8.66 -13.17 -14.09
C ASN A 244 -7.13 -13.30 -14.11
N VAL A 245 -6.57 -13.80 -15.19
CA VAL A 245 -5.14 -14.09 -15.29
C VAL A 245 -4.53 -13.16 -16.34
N LEU A 246 -3.52 -12.41 -15.94
CA LEU A 246 -2.54 -11.86 -16.88
C LEU A 246 -1.47 -12.91 -17.11
N TYR A 247 -1.48 -13.54 -18.29
CA TYR A 247 -0.51 -14.57 -18.63
C TYR A 247 0.91 -13.99 -18.63
N ASN A 248 1.86 -14.74 -18.09
CA ASN A 248 3.27 -14.38 -17.91
C ASN A 248 3.56 -13.28 -16.85
N LEU A 249 2.57 -12.82 -16.08
CA LEU A 249 2.82 -11.84 -15.03
C LEU A 249 3.82 -12.34 -13.98
N ASN A 250 3.85 -13.65 -13.71
CA ASN A 250 4.83 -14.27 -12.81
C ASN A 250 6.29 -14.02 -13.20
N ASN A 251 6.60 -13.91 -14.49
CA ASN A 251 7.94 -13.58 -14.99
C ASN A 251 8.11 -12.07 -15.15
N ALA A 252 7.08 -11.37 -15.64
CA ALA A 252 7.12 -9.94 -15.94
C ALA A 252 7.08 -9.04 -14.70
N ARG A 253 6.53 -9.48 -13.56
CA ARG A 253 6.30 -8.68 -12.34
C ARG A 253 7.56 -8.08 -11.71
N HIS A 254 8.74 -8.54 -12.12
CA HIS A 254 10.01 -8.08 -11.62
C HIS A 254 10.54 -6.86 -12.37
N ASN A 255 9.81 -6.44 -13.40
CA ASN A 255 10.12 -5.25 -14.18
C ASN A 255 9.17 -4.12 -13.81
N SER A 256 9.66 -2.90 -13.77
CA SER A 256 8.80 -1.72 -13.56
C SER A 256 8.00 -1.34 -14.80
N LYS A 257 8.46 -1.80 -15.99
CA LYS A 257 7.83 -1.59 -17.30
C LYS A 257 7.44 -2.91 -17.93
N VAL A 258 6.19 -3.02 -18.42
CA VAL A 258 5.70 -4.20 -19.12
C VAL A 258 4.94 -3.84 -20.39
N TYR A 259 5.00 -4.75 -21.37
CA TYR A 259 4.14 -4.72 -22.57
C TYR A 259 2.88 -5.54 -22.32
N LEU A 260 1.73 -5.03 -22.72
CA LEU A 260 0.46 -5.75 -22.74
C LEU A 260 0.11 -6.16 -24.16
N VAL A 261 -0.01 -7.46 -24.40
CA VAL A 261 -0.37 -8.05 -25.69
C VAL A 261 -1.64 -8.89 -25.58
N GLU A 262 -2.22 -9.34 -26.71
CA GLU A 262 -3.45 -10.12 -26.70
C GLU A 262 -3.24 -11.57 -26.28
N GLY A 263 -2.21 -12.24 -26.81
CA GLY A 263 -2.09 -13.68 -26.71
C GLY A 263 -0.70 -14.21 -26.40
N ALA A 264 -0.65 -15.51 -26.04
CA ALA A 264 0.59 -16.18 -25.66
C ALA A 264 1.60 -16.31 -26.82
N SER A 265 1.17 -16.31 -28.09
CA SER A 265 2.10 -16.35 -29.22
C SER A 265 3.07 -15.17 -29.22
N SER A 266 2.55 -13.98 -29.00
CA SER A 266 3.35 -12.76 -28.91
C SER A 266 4.34 -12.82 -27.75
N ILE A 267 3.91 -13.35 -26.59
CA ILE A 267 4.79 -13.59 -25.45
C ILE A 267 5.92 -14.55 -25.79
N PHE A 268 5.60 -15.70 -26.42
CA PHE A 268 6.61 -16.70 -26.74
C PHE A 268 7.70 -16.14 -27.67
N THR A 269 7.29 -15.36 -28.66
CA THR A 269 8.25 -14.73 -29.61
C THR A 269 9.04 -13.63 -28.94
N LEU A 270 8.42 -12.78 -28.11
CA LEU A 270 9.10 -11.73 -27.38
C LEU A 270 10.11 -12.29 -26.38
N SER A 271 9.69 -13.25 -25.53
CA SER A 271 10.57 -13.92 -24.56
C SER A 271 11.76 -14.61 -25.23
N LYS A 272 11.54 -15.31 -26.35
CA LYS A 272 12.65 -15.92 -27.13
C LYS A 272 13.70 -14.88 -27.54
N ASN A 273 13.26 -13.67 -27.85
CA ASN A 273 14.14 -12.57 -28.27
C ASN A 273 14.60 -11.69 -27.10
N GLY A 274 14.52 -12.19 -25.86
CA GLY A 274 15.03 -11.50 -24.67
C GLY A 274 14.13 -10.39 -24.11
N VAL A 275 12.87 -10.28 -24.59
CA VAL A 275 11.88 -9.34 -24.06
C VAL A 275 10.92 -10.10 -23.14
N ASP A 276 11.33 -10.26 -21.87
CA ASP A 276 10.57 -11.02 -20.87
C ASP A 276 9.52 -10.18 -20.12
N SER A 277 9.62 -8.85 -20.22
CA SER A 277 8.68 -7.90 -19.60
C SER A 277 7.39 -7.75 -20.39
N VAL A 278 6.69 -8.86 -20.63
CA VAL A 278 5.47 -8.91 -21.44
C VAL A 278 4.39 -9.74 -20.77
N VAL A 279 3.14 -9.27 -20.80
CA VAL A 279 1.95 -9.94 -20.26
C VAL A 279 0.84 -10.00 -21.31
N ALA A 280 -0.06 -11.01 -21.22
CA ALA A 280 -1.18 -11.13 -22.16
C ALA A 280 -2.52 -11.29 -21.43
N ILE A 281 -3.58 -10.72 -22.04
CA ILE A 281 -4.98 -10.86 -21.58
C ILE A 281 -5.62 -12.19 -22.00
N MET A 282 -4.99 -12.97 -22.84
CA MET A 282 -5.42 -14.29 -23.30
C MET A 282 -6.80 -14.33 -23.97
N GLY A 283 -7.09 -13.36 -24.83
CA GLY A 283 -8.27 -13.33 -25.70
C GLY A 283 -9.55 -12.81 -25.04
N SER A 284 -9.49 -12.30 -23.83
CA SER A 284 -10.59 -11.61 -23.18
C SER A 284 -10.34 -10.09 -23.17
N ASN A 285 -11.36 -9.33 -22.77
CA ASN A 285 -11.18 -7.90 -22.54
C ASN A 285 -10.27 -7.63 -21.36
N PHE A 286 -9.49 -6.56 -21.45
CA PHE A 286 -8.80 -6.01 -20.29
C PHE A 286 -9.83 -5.54 -19.28
N VAL A 287 -9.67 -5.92 -18.01
CA VAL A 287 -10.63 -5.61 -16.93
C VAL A 287 -9.91 -4.91 -15.77
N GLU A 288 -10.67 -4.24 -14.92
CA GLU A 288 -10.16 -3.51 -13.76
C GLU A 288 -9.23 -4.35 -12.87
N LYS A 289 -9.57 -5.63 -12.67
CA LYS A 289 -8.76 -6.57 -11.91
C LYS A 289 -7.36 -6.77 -12.49
N HIS A 290 -7.20 -6.70 -13.81
CA HIS A 290 -5.87 -6.77 -14.45
C HIS A 290 -5.04 -5.55 -14.08
N TYR A 291 -5.65 -4.35 -14.08
CA TYR A 291 -4.97 -3.13 -13.66
C TYR A 291 -4.55 -3.17 -12.19
N GLU A 292 -5.43 -3.64 -11.29
CA GLU A 292 -5.09 -3.85 -9.89
C GLU A 292 -3.90 -4.81 -9.71
N TRP A 293 -3.85 -5.91 -10.49
CA TRP A 293 -2.72 -6.84 -10.46
C TRP A 293 -1.42 -6.19 -10.89
N LEU A 294 -1.44 -5.34 -11.91
CA LEU A 294 -0.25 -4.58 -12.34
C LEU A 294 0.22 -3.63 -11.24
N LEU A 295 -0.68 -2.87 -10.63
CA LEU A 295 -0.39 -1.99 -9.49
C LEU A 295 0.19 -2.76 -8.29
N LYS A 296 -0.46 -3.86 -7.88
CA LYS A 296 -0.02 -4.70 -6.75
C LYS A 296 1.35 -5.33 -6.97
N ASN A 297 1.78 -5.49 -8.21
CA ASN A 297 3.10 -5.97 -8.56
C ASN A 297 4.07 -4.83 -8.90
N SER A 298 3.74 -3.60 -8.52
CA SER A 298 4.62 -2.42 -8.62
C SER A 298 5.04 -2.08 -10.06
N ILE A 299 4.21 -2.42 -11.04
CA ILE A 299 4.40 -1.98 -12.42
C ILE A 299 4.14 -0.47 -12.48
N LYS A 300 5.08 0.28 -13.05
CA LYS A 300 5.03 1.75 -13.19
C LYS A 300 4.73 2.20 -14.60
N GLU A 301 5.10 1.39 -15.59
CA GLU A 301 4.89 1.71 -17.00
C GLU A 301 4.23 0.53 -17.72
N LEU A 302 3.16 0.80 -18.44
CA LEU A 302 2.42 -0.18 -19.23
C LEU A 302 2.34 0.28 -20.67
N THR A 303 2.94 -0.48 -21.60
CA THR A 303 2.84 -0.22 -23.04
C THR A 303 1.79 -1.15 -23.65
N LEU A 304 0.69 -0.59 -24.13
CA LEU A 304 -0.36 -1.30 -24.85
C LEU A 304 0.14 -1.61 -26.27
N CYS A 305 0.30 -2.89 -26.60
CA CYS A 305 0.78 -3.35 -27.89
C CYS A 305 -0.13 -4.47 -28.40
N PHE A 306 -1.28 -4.09 -28.93
CA PHE A 306 -2.30 -5.00 -29.46
C PHE A 306 -2.04 -5.31 -30.93
N ASP A 307 -2.74 -6.32 -31.46
CA ASP A 307 -2.62 -6.72 -32.87
C ASP A 307 -3.03 -5.54 -33.78
N GLY A 308 -2.35 -5.34 -34.90
CA GLY A 308 -2.58 -4.21 -35.82
C GLY A 308 -3.84 -4.34 -36.67
N ASP A 309 -4.72 -5.31 -36.38
CA ASP A 309 -5.98 -5.54 -37.10
C ASP A 309 -7.18 -4.88 -36.40
N GLY A 310 -8.36 -4.96 -37.01
CA GLY A 310 -9.58 -4.35 -36.46
C GLY A 310 -10.04 -4.97 -35.14
N ALA A 311 -9.64 -6.20 -34.81
CA ALA A 311 -9.95 -6.85 -33.52
C ALA A 311 -9.02 -6.32 -32.44
N GLY A 312 -7.72 -6.18 -32.74
CA GLY A 312 -6.75 -5.59 -31.84
C GLY A 312 -7.05 -4.12 -31.54
N PHE A 313 -7.50 -3.36 -32.53
CA PHE A 313 -7.96 -1.98 -32.32
C PHE A 313 -9.13 -1.90 -31.33
N LYS A 314 -10.12 -2.83 -31.41
CA LYS A 314 -11.20 -2.91 -30.43
C LYS A 314 -10.69 -3.29 -29.03
N ALA A 315 -9.75 -4.22 -28.95
CA ALA A 315 -9.13 -4.63 -27.69
C ALA A 315 -8.36 -3.48 -27.04
N LEU A 316 -7.62 -2.69 -27.84
CA LEU A 316 -6.95 -1.46 -27.39
C LEU A 316 -7.95 -0.46 -26.80
N HIS A 317 -9.04 -0.15 -27.52
CA HIS A 317 -10.06 0.76 -27.02
C HIS A 317 -10.73 0.26 -25.74
N ASN A 318 -11.02 -1.04 -25.65
CA ASN A 318 -11.55 -1.64 -24.43
C ASN A 318 -10.57 -1.50 -23.24
N ALA A 319 -9.26 -1.68 -23.47
CA ALA A 319 -8.25 -1.47 -22.45
C ALA A 319 -8.19 0.01 -22.02
N ILE A 320 -8.20 0.94 -22.98
CA ILE A 320 -8.23 2.38 -22.72
C ILE A 320 -9.44 2.77 -21.86
N ASN A 321 -10.64 2.27 -22.17
CA ASN A 321 -11.85 2.55 -21.39
C ASN A 321 -11.73 2.14 -19.91
N VAL A 322 -10.99 1.09 -19.60
CA VAL A 322 -10.73 0.68 -18.21
C VAL A 322 -9.65 1.55 -17.57
N ILE A 323 -8.59 1.86 -18.31
CA ILE A 323 -7.37 2.49 -17.80
C ILE A 323 -7.53 4.00 -17.62
N GLN A 324 -8.28 4.66 -18.50
CA GLN A 324 -8.40 6.14 -18.55
C GLN A 324 -8.86 6.79 -17.25
N HIS A 325 -9.52 6.04 -16.38
CA HIS A 325 -10.00 6.51 -15.06
C HIS A 325 -9.05 6.11 -13.91
N LYS A 326 -7.87 5.57 -14.20
CA LYS A 326 -6.95 5.01 -13.22
C LYS A 326 -5.64 5.80 -13.17
N SER A 327 -5.03 5.87 -11.99
CA SER A 327 -3.75 6.52 -11.75
C SER A 327 -2.71 5.53 -11.19
N GLY A 328 -1.44 5.92 -11.20
CA GLY A 328 -0.37 5.13 -10.60
C GLY A 328 0.49 4.32 -11.58
N ILE A 329 0.04 4.14 -12.85
CA ILE A 329 0.85 3.54 -13.92
C ILE A 329 0.90 4.51 -15.10
N GLN A 330 2.08 4.76 -15.64
CA GLN A 330 2.24 5.52 -16.90
C GLN A 330 1.91 4.63 -18.07
N ILE A 331 1.01 5.09 -18.96
CA ILE A 331 0.49 4.28 -20.05
C ILE A 331 1.00 4.80 -21.37
N TYR A 332 1.47 3.89 -22.20
CA TYR A 332 1.92 4.14 -23.56
C TYR A 332 1.18 3.24 -24.55
N VAL A 333 1.08 3.68 -25.78
CA VAL A 333 0.57 2.89 -26.93
C VAL A 333 1.70 2.67 -27.92
N LYS A 334 1.85 1.44 -28.38
CA LYS A 334 2.79 1.05 -29.44
C LYS A 334 2.00 0.38 -30.54
N GLU A 335 1.83 1.07 -31.67
CA GLU A 335 1.09 0.57 -32.83
C GLU A 335 1.99 -0.25 -33.75
N LEU A 336 1.43 -1.32 -34.28
CA LEU A 336 2.10 -2.19 -35.26
C LEU A 336 1.57 -1.89 -36.65
N SER A 337 2.50 -1.75 -37.63
CA SER A 337 2.15 -1.57 -39.03
C SER A 337 1.67 -2.86 -39.69
N ASP A 338 1.07 -2.72 -40.86
CA ASP A 338 0.74 -3.83 -41.77
C ASP A 338 -0.29 -4.83 -41.28
N ASN A 339 -1.14 -4.44 -40.32
CA ASN A 339 -2.14 -5.32 -39.65
C ASN A 339 -1.52 -6.59 -39.03
N LEU A 340 -0.24 -6.50 -38.57
CA LEU A 340 0.49 -7.63 -37.99
C LEU A 340 0.24 -7.72 -36.46
N ASP A 341 0.28 -8.94 -35.94
CA ASP A 341 0.46 -9.15 -34.51
C ASP A 341 1.95 -9.04 -34.10
N PRO A 342 2.30 -8.92 -32.81
CA PRO A 342 3.71 -8.82 -32.40
C PRO A 342 4.58 -10.00 -32.86
N ASP A 343 4.04 -11.24 -32.92
CA ASP A 343 4.73 -12.44 -33.38
C ASP A 343 5.11 -12.30 -34.88
N ASP A 344 4.15 -11.94 -35.72
CA ASP A 344 4.37 -11.80 -37.16
C ASP A 344 5.18 -10.54 -37.49
N TYR A 345 5.05 -9.46 -36.71
CA TYR A 345 5.86 -8.25 -36.86
C TYR A 345 7.36 -8.55 -36.63
N ILE A 346 7.67 -9.24 -35.51
CA ILE A 346 9.06 -9.58 -35.16
C ILE A 346 9.65 -10.53 -36.20
N LYS A 347 8.89 -11.50 -36.72
CA LYS A 347 9.36 -12.39 -37.81
C LYS A 347 9.68 -11.66 -39.06
N LYS A 348 8.91 -10.62 -39.40
CA LYS A 348 9.08 -9.84 -40.64
C LYS A 348 10.20 -8.81 -40.54
N TYR A 349 10.30 -8.11 -39.41
CA TYR A 349 11.15 -6.93 -39.27
C TYR A 349 12.29 -7.07 -38.24
N GLY A 350 12.28 -8.13 -37.42
CA GLY A 350 13.23 -8.32 -36.32
C GLY A 350 12.80 -7.66 -35.02
N VAL A 351 13.38 -8.14 -33.91
CA VAL A 351 13.08 -7.63 -32.55
C VAL A 351 13.61 -6.22 -32.32
N GLU A 352 14.75 -5.88 -32.94
CA GLU A 352 15.34 -4.54 -32.89
C GLU A 352 14.34 -3.49 -33.39
N LYS A 353 13.73 -3.75 -34.56
CA LYS A 353 12.69 -2.88 -35.11
C LYS A 353 11.47 -2.76 -34.21
N PHE A 354 11.05 -3.86 -33.54
CA PHE A 354 9.97 -3.83 -32.59
C PHE A 354 10.31 -2.97 -31.36
N VAL A 355 11.52 -3.07 -30.83
CA VAL A 355 11.98 -2.26 -29.69
C VAL A 355 12.08 -0.78 -30.07
N GLU A 356 12.59 -0.46 -31.28
CA GLU A 356 12.72 0.91 -31.79
C GLU A 356 11.37 1.60 -32.09
N LEU A 357 10.29 0.87 -32.27
CA LEU A 357 8.97 1.48 -32.50
C LEU A 357 8.63 2.48 -31.38
N LYS A 358 8.13 3.66 -31.81
CA LYS A 358 7.75 4.75 -30.91
C LYS A 358 6.69 4.29 -29.94
N GLU A 359 6.91 4.57 -28.67
CA GLU A 359 5.92 4.44 -27.62
C GLU A 359 5.31 5.82 -27.37
N VAL A 360 4.02 5.96 -27.68
CA VAL A 360 3.29 7.23 -27.57
C VAL A 360 2.57 7.25 -26.22
N PRO A 361 2.77 8.28 -25.36
CA PRO A 361 1.99 8.42 -24.15
C PRO A 361 0.48 8.41 -24.44
N LEU A 362 -0.31 7.73 -23.64
CA LEU A 362 -1.73 7.51 -23.90
C LEU A 362 -2.50 8.82 -24.14
N PHE A 363 -2.19 9.86 -23.37
CA PHE A 363 -2.83 11.17 -23.58
C PHE A 363 -2.52 11.75 -24.96
N THR A 364 -1.25 11.69 -25.39
CA THR A 364 -0.83 12.15 -26.72
C THR A 364 -1.52 11.35 -27.82
N TYR A 365 -1.57 10.02 -27.66
CA TYR A 365 -2.27 9.13 -28.59
C TYR A 365 -3.75 9.48 -28.74
N GLN A 366 -4.46 9.68 -27.64
CA GLN A 366 -5.86 10.08 -27.68
C GLN A 366 -6.05 11.49 -28.23
N LEU A 367 -5.12 12.40 -28.00
CA LEU A 367 -5.17 13.76 -28.54
C LEU A 367 -4.97 13.78 -30.07
N GLU A 368 -4.00 13.02 -30.59
CA GLU A 368 -3.80 12.85 -32.03
C GLU A 368 -5.07 12.29 -32.68
N ASN A 369 -5.69 11.24 -32.11
CA ASN A 369 -6.94 10.67 -32.61
C ASN A 369 -8.12 11.67 -32.54
N TYR A 370 -8.19 12.49 -31.48
CA TYR A 370 -9.23 13.49 -31.35
C TYR A 370 -9.10 14.60 -32.37
N VAL A 371 -7.88 15.08 -32.64
CA VAL A 371 -7.63 16.11 -33.69
C VAL A 371 -8.04 15.62 -35.08
N GLU A 372 -7.92 14.32 -35.36
CA GLU A 372 -8.33 13.71 -36.61
C GLU A 372 -9.81 13.47 -36.75
N SER A 373 -10.48 13.06 -35.64
CA SER A 373 -11.88 12.59 -35.65
C SER A 373 -12.91 13.59 -35.09
N GLU A 374 -12.47 14.45 -34.16
CA GLU A 374 -13.30 15.35 -33.36
C GLU A 374 -14.49 14.65 -32.65
N ASP A 375 -14.35 13.33 -32.34
CA ASP A 375 -15.45 12.56 -31.75
C ASP A 375 -15.56 12.72 -30.22
N ASP A 376 -16.80 12.72 -29.72
CA ASP A 376 -17.09 12.91 -28.31
C ASP A 376 -16.48 11.84 -27.39
N LYS A 377 -16.31 10.59 -27.84
CA LYS A 377 -15.77 9.52 -27.00
C LYS A 377 -14.30 9.71 -26.73
N THR A 378 -13.53 10.12 -27.76
CA THR A 378 -12.12 10.40 -27.63
C THR A 378 -11.88 11.63 -26.78
N ARG A 379 -12.74 12.67 -26.92
CA ARG A 379 -12.73 13.83 -26.02
C ARG A 379 -13.01 13.43 -24.57
N ASP A 380 -14.04 12.61 -24.34
CA ASP A 380 -14.38 12.13 -23.00
C ASP A 380 -13.26 11.30 -22.38
N SER A 381 -12.53 10.52 -23.20
CA SER A 381 -11.33 9.80 -22.78
C SER A 381 -10.19 10.75 -22.36
N LEU A 382 -9.96 11.84 -23.11
CA LEU A 382 -8.99 12.88 -22.73
C LEU A 382 -9.36 13.53 -21.39
N PHE A 383 -10.65 13.82 -21.19
CA PHE A 383 -11.13 14.37 -19.93
C PHE A 383 -10.93 13.38 -18.74
N ALA A 384 -11.21 12.08 -18.96
CA ALA A 384 -10.94 11.05 -17.96
C ALA A 384 -9.46 10.98 -17.58
N LEU A 385 -8.56 11.04 -18.56
CA LEU A 385 -7.11 11.04 -18.34
C LEU A 385 -6.62 12.29 -17.60
N LEU A 386 -7.16 13.48 -17.93
CA LEU A 386 -6.89 14.71 -17.19
C LEU A 386 -7.33 14.61 -15.73
N MET A 387 -8.50 14.02 -15.48
CA MET A 387 -9.01 13.81 -14.12
C MET A 387 -8.21 12.77 -13.33
N ALA A 388 -7.70 11.73 -14.00
CA ALA A 388 -6.91 10.67 -13.35
C ALA A 388 -5.48 11.11 -13.00
N GLU A 389 -4.95 12.18 -13.62
CA GLU A 389 -3.60 12.68 -13.31
C GLU A 389 -3.60 13.45 -11.98
N SER A 390 -2.94 12.91 -10.99
CA SER A 390 -2.85 13.48 -9.63
C SER A 390 -1.79 14.59 -9.48
N ASP A 391 -0.81 14.65 -10.39
CA ASP A 391 0.22 15.70 -10.37
C ASP A 391 -0.31 16.95 -11.08
N ALA A 392 -0.56 18.02 -10.32
CA ALA A 392 -1.09 19.27 -10.83
C ALA A 392 -0.23 19.91 -11.95
N VAL A 393 1.11 19.80 -11.86
CA VAL A 393 2.02 20.34 -12.88
C VAL A 393 1.95 19.55 -14.19
N LYS A 394 1.87 18.21 -14.07
CA LYS A 394 1.69 17.35 -15.25
C LYS A 394 0.34 17.58 -15.89
N ARG A 395 -0.73 17.65 -15.09
CA ARG A 395 -2.09 17.93 -15.57
C ARG A 395 -2.18 19.25 -16.31
N GLU A 396 -1.56 20.30 -15.77
CA GLU A 396 -1.49 21.61 -16.40
C GLU A 396 -0.76 21.55 -17.75
N LYS A 397 0.34 20.79 -17.87
CA LYS A 397 1.05 20.54 -19.13
C LYS A 397 0.17 19.82 -20.15
N LEU A 398 -0.58 18.78 -19.71
CA LEU A 398 -1.50 18.04 -20.60
C LEU A 398 -2.64 18.93 -21.08
N LEU A 399 -3.20 19.77 -20.20
CA LEU A 399 -4.24 20.73 -20.58
C LEU A 399 -3.74 21.77 -21.58
N ASN A 400 -2.53 22.32 -21.38
CA ASN A 400 -1.92 23.23 -22.32
C ASN A 400 -1.62 22.55 -23.67
N MET A 401 -1.20 21.29 -23.66
CA MET A 401 -1.01 20.50 -24.88
C MET A 401 -2.34 20.31 -25.61
N PHE A 402 -3.42 19.97 -24.89
CA PHE A 402 -4.77 19.88 -25.48
C PHE A 402 -5.20 21.19 -26.14
N ALA A 403 -5.06 22.31 -25.44
CA ALA A 403 -5.42 23.63 -25.97
C ALA A 403 -4.61 24.00 -27.23
N ASN A 404 -3.31 23.73 -27.23
CA ASN A 404 -2.43 24.09 -28.34
C ASN A 404 -2.69 23.25 -29.60
N GLU A 405 -2.86 21.94 -29.46
CA GLU A 405 -3.08 21.04 -30.60
C GLU A 405 -4.47 21.23 -31.23
N THR A 406 -5.51 21.41 -30.40
CA THR A 406 -6.88 21.61 -30.90
C THR A 406 -7.20 23.05 -31.27
N LYS A 407 -6.36 24.01 -30.87
CA LYS A 407 -6.61 25.47 -31.00
C LYS A 407 -7.88 25.93 -30.27
N ILE A 408 -8.40 25.13 -29.33
CA ILE A 408 -9.52 25.49 -28.47
C ILE A 408 -8.98 26.29 -27.28
N LEU A 409 -9.68 27.38 -26.92
CA LEU A 409 -9.31 28.15 -25.74
C LEU A 409 -9.36 27.26 -24.49
N LYS A 410 -8.31 27.31 -23.67
CA LYS A 410 -8.19 26.56 -22.42
C LYS A 410 -9.42 26.70 -21.52
N THR A 411 -9.96 27.93 -21.43
CA THR A 411 -11.21 28.20 -20.68
C THR A 411 -12.43 27.43 -21.18
N ASN A 412 -12.50 27.17 -22.48
CA ASN A 412 -13.58 26.36 -23.05
C ASN A 412 -13.38 24.87 -22.78
N ILE A 413 -12.14 24.39 -22.84
CA ILE A 413 -11.79 23.00 -22.48
C ILE A 413 -12.17 22.75 -21.01
N LEU A 414 -11.85 23.67 -20.11
CA LEU A 414 -12.18 23.56 -18.70
C LEU A 414 -13.69 23.53 -18.44
N LYS A 415 -14.47 24.38 -19.09
CA LYS A 415 -15.94 24.35 -19.01
C LYS A 415 -16.55 23.02 -19.46
N GLU A 416 -16.02 22.43 -20.53
CA GLU A 416 -16.47 21.12 -21.00
C GLU A 416 -16.00 19.99 -20.06
N LEU A 417 -14.82 20.10 -19.47
CA LEU A 417 -14.33 19.18 -18.45
C LEU A 417 -15.21 19.18 -17.20
N GLU A 418 -15.65 20.35 -16.74
CA GLU A 418 -16.59 20.50 -15.61
C GLU A 418 -17.96 19.85 -15.93
N LYS A 419 -18.48 20.03 -17.14
CA LYS A 419 -19.71 19.36 -17.56
C LYS A 419 -19.55 17.84 -17.59
N TYR A 420 -18.40 17.36 -18.08
CA TYR A 420 -18.07 15.93 -18.09
C TYR A 420 -18.01 15.38 -16.66
N GLU A 421 -17.34 16.09 -15.75
CA GLU A 421 -17.25 15.75 -14.34
C GLU A 421 -18.63 15.69 -13.68
N SER A 422 -19.46 16.73 -13.85
CA SER A 422 -20.82 16.80 -13.29
C SER A 422 -21.71 15.65 -13.77
N LYS A 423 -21.57 15.24 -15.03
CA LYS A 423 -22.28 14.12 -15.61
C LYS A 423 -21.84 12.77 -15.02
N ASN A 424 -20.56 12.64 -14.68
CA ASN A 424 -19.98 11.38 -14.17
C ASN A 424 -19.97 11.29 -12.63
N LYS A 425 -20.18 12.37 -11.89
CA LYS A 425 -20.37 12.36 -10.42
C LYS A 425 -21.54 11.48 -9.96
N LEU A 426 -22.53 11.25 -10.82
CA LEU A 426 -23.65 10.34 -10.56
C LEU A 426 -23.25 8.85 -10.63
N THR A 427 -22.07 8.51 -11.14
CA THR A 427 -21.64 7.12 -11.37
C THR A 427 -20.39 6.69 -10.62
N HIS A 428 -19.49 7.61 -10.22
CA HIS A 428 -18.24 7.29 -9.50
C HIS A 428 -17.88 8.45 -8.55
N GLY A 429 -18.26 8.33 -7.29
CA GLY A 429 -17.93 9.35 -6.30
C GLY A 429 -16.42 9.49 -6.08
N ILE A 430 -15.83 10.60 -6.48
CA ILE A 430 -14.74 11.43 -5.93
C ILE A 430 -14.19 12.29 -7.08
N SER A 431 -14.21 13.62 -6.88
CA SER A 431 -13.76 14.64 -7.82
C SER A 431 -12.26 14.93 -7.70
N THR A 432 -11.58 15.09 -8.83
CA THR A 432 -10.17 15.48 -8.92
C THR A 432 -9.94 16.81 -9.64
N THR A 433 -10.98 17.57 -9.96
CA THR A 433 -10.86 18.86 -10.67
C THR A 433 -10.42 20.04 -9.79
N GLU A 434 -10.20 19.81 -8.49
CA GLU A 434 -9.96 20.86 -7.50
C GLU A 434 -8.66 21.69 -7.66
N TYR A 435 -7.82 21.38 -8.64
CA TYR A 435 -6.47 21.98 -8.71
C TYR A 435 -6.16 22.76 -10.00
N LEU A 436 -7.15 23.04 -10.86
CA LEU A 436 -6.85 23.53 -12.21
C LEU A 436 -7.06 25.02 -12.48
N GLU A 437 -7.82 25.75 -11.66
CA GLU A 437 -7.99 27.21 -11.78
C GLU A 437 -8.18 27.87 -10.42
N GLU A 438 -7.49 29.00 -10.17
CA GLU A 438 -7.67 29.78 -8.93
C GLU A 438 -9.11 30.26 -8.72
N GLY A 439 -9.89 30.49 -9.79
CA GLY A 439 -11.30 30.94 -9.69
C GLY A 439 -12.31 29.81 -9.43
N VAL A 440 -12.04 28.59 -9.91
CA VAL A 440 -12.93 27.41 -9.69
C VAL A 440 -12.77 26.86 -8.27
N ILE A 441 -11.56 26.98 -7.70
CA ILE A 441 -11.28 26.60 -6.31
C ILE A 441 -12.16 27.43 -5.37
N LEU A 442 -12.25 28.75 -5.58
CA LEU A 442 -13.01 29.64 -4.72
C LEU A 442 -14.52 29.31 -4.69
N GLU A 443 -15.11 28.97 -5.82
CA GLU A 443 -16.54 28.62 -5.90
C GLU A 443 -16.86 27.29 -5.19
N LYS A 444 -15.97 26.30 -5.32
CA LYS A 444 -16.09 25.01 -4.61
C LYS A 444 -15.84 25.15 -3.11
N GLU A 445 -14.89 25.96 -2.71
CA GLU A 445 -14.66 26.24 -1.30
C GLU A 445 -15.84 26.99 -0.67
N ILE A 446 -16.54 27.84 -1.43
CA ILE A 446 -17.78 28.46 -1.01
C ILE A 446 -18.89 27.41 -0.85
N ASP A 447 -19.03 26.48 -1.78
CA ASP A 447 -20.01 25.39 -1.68
C ASP A 447 -19.74 24.50 -0.47
N ILE A 448 -18.49 24.11 -0.25
CA ILE A 448 -18.04 23.36 0.93
C ILE A 448 -18.27 24.19 2.20
N PHE A 449 -17.94 25.48 2.18
CA PHE A 449 -18.18 26.38 3.31
C PHE A 449 -19.67 26.52 3.61
N ASP A 450 -20.53 26.64 2.60
CA ASP A 450 -21.99 26.69 2.78
C ASP A 450 -22.54 25.36 3.29
N GLU A 451 -22.01 24.23 2.84
CA GLU A 451 -22.37 22.92 3.39
C GLU A 451 -21.96 22.78 4.86
N LEU A 452 -20.74 23.17 5.21
CA LEU A 452 -20.22 23.17 6.58
C LEU A 452 -20.97 24.16 7.47
N ARG A 453 -21.36 25.32 6.95
CA ARG A 453 -22.11 26.35 7.69
C ARG A 453 -23.45 25.87 8.22
N TRP A 454 -24.11 24.95 7.51
CA TRP A 454 -25.40 24.39 7.89
C TRP A 454 -25.31 23.07 8.65
N LYS A 455 -24.14 22.47 8.74
CA LYS A 455 -23.84 21.26 9.56
C LYS A 455 -23.26 21.66 10.92
N THR A 456 -23.92 22.59 11.62
CA THR A 456 -23.42 23.26 12.81
C THR A 456 -23.19 22.38 14.06
N ASP A 457 -23.63 21.12 14.05
CA ASP A 457 -23.54 20.21 15.20
C ASP A 457 -22.44 19.13 15.07
N GLU A 458 -21.75 19.05 13.94
CA GLU A 458 -20.66 18.08 13.72
C GLU A 458 -19.28 18.75 13.86
N LEU A 459 -18.35 18.11 14.57
CA LEU A 459 -16.97 18.57 14.66
C LEU A 459 -16.28 18.48 13.28
N ILE A 460 -15.46 19.48 12.96
CA ILE A 460 -14.64 19.48 11.73
C ILE A 460 -13.54 18.43 11.82
N GLY A 461 -12.96 18.28 13.02
CA GLY A 461 -11.94 17.28 13.31
C GLY A 461 -12.52 15.99 13.91
N LEU A 462 -11.65 15.04 14.17
CA LEU A 462 -12.02 13.77 14.80
C LEU A 462 -12.36 13.97 16.28
N LYS A 463 -13.45 13.38 16.70
CA LYS A 463 -13.88 13.41 18.11
C LYS A 463 -12.87 12.68 18.98
N THR A 464 -12.24 13.42 19.89
CA THR A 464 -11.15 12.88 20.74
C THR A 464 -11.66 12.17 21.99
N GLY A 465 -12.91 12.41 22.38
CA GLY A 465 -13.46 11.95 23.66
C GLY A 465 -13.04 12.81 24.86
N HIS A 466 -12.33 13.91 24.64
CA HIS A 466 -12.09 14.96 25.60
C HIS A 466 -13.03 16.14 25.29
N LYS A 467 -14.04 16.37 26.14
CA LYS A 467 -15.13 17.32 25.91
C LYS A 467 -14.63 18.72 25.58
N TYR A 468 -13.77 19.29 26.44
CA TYR A 468 -13.27 20.66 26.26
C TYR A 468 -12.23 20.77 25.14
N PHE A 469 -11.49 19.69 24.88
CA PHE A 469 -10.62 19.66 23.70
C PHE A 469 -11.47 19.71 22.42
N ASP A 470 -12.49 18.87 22.35
CA ASP A 470 -13.38 18.80 21.19
C ASP A 470 -14.14 20.12 21.01
N GLU A 471 -14.66 20.72 22.09
CA GLU A 471 -15.37 22.01 22.05
C GLU A 471 -14.47 23.19 21.62
N TYR A 472 -13.24 23.27 22.11
CA TYR A 472 -12.36 24.41 21.86
C TYR A 472 -11.52 24.25 20.60
N MET A 473 -11.13 23.03 20.26
CA MET A 473 -10.32 22.73 19.10
C MET A 473 -11.13 22.30 17.88
N ASP A 474 -12.45 22.12 18.06
CA ASP A 474 -13.35 21.56 17.06
C ASP A 474 -12.89 20.17 16.61
N GLY A 475 -12.54 19.32 17.59
CA GLY A 475 -11.95 18.00 17.39
C GLY A 475 -10.47 18.02 17.00
N LEU A 476 -9.91 16.84 16.72
CA LEU A 476 -8.54 16.70 16.23
C LEU A 476 -8.54 16.86 14.69
N GLN A 477 -8.19 18.06 14.23
CA GLN A 477 -8.24 18.43 12.82
C GLN A 477 -7.00 17.93 12.05
N ILE A 478 -7.13 17.82 10.72
CA ILE A 478 -6.03 17.48 9.81
C ILE A 478 -4.90 18.50 9.95
N GLY A 479 -3.66 18.03 10.10
CA GLY A 479 -2.48 18.88 10.22
C GLY A 479 -1.40 18.29 11.12
N LEU A 480 -0.31 19.05 11.31
CA LEU A 480 0.78 18.67 12.19
C LEU A 480 0.60 19.29 13.58
N HIS A 481 0.29 18.45 14.57
CA HIS A 481 0.15 18.82 15.97
C HIS A 481 1.41 18.44 16.75
N MET A 482 1.94 19.39 17.52
CA MET A 482 3.11 19.16 18.38
C MET A 482 2.72 19.24 19.85
N VAL A 483 3.05 18.21 20.61
CA VAL A 483 2.83 18.13 22.06
C VAL A 483 4.17 18.34 22.78
N GLY A 484 4.37 19.52 23.31
CA GLY A 484 5.53 19.91 24.10
C GLY A 484 5.27 19.85 25.62
N GLY A 485 6.31 19.97 26.40
CA GLY A 485 6.18 20.00 27.85
C GLY A 485 7.47 19.64 28.57
N ARG A 486 7.48 19.82 29.88
CA ARG A 486 8.63 19.47 30.73
C ARG A 486 8.89 17.96 30.74
N TRP A 487 10.06 17.57 31.25
CA TRP A 487 10.35 16.15 31.49
C TRP A 487 9.36 15.59 32.50
N ASN A 488 8.94 14.36 32.28
CA ASN A 488 8.04 13.60 33.13
C ASN A 488 6.66 14.27 33.37
N VAL A 489 6.23 15.19 32.51
CA VAL A 489 4.89 15.78 32.56
C VAL A 489 3.82 14.88 31.96
N GLY A 490 4.23 13.74 31.36
CA GLY A 490 3.29 12.75 30.82
C GLY A 490 2.94 12.94 29.33
N LYS A 491 3.80 13.59 28.50
CA LYS A 491 3.54 13.78 27.06
C LYS A 491 3.17 12.48 26.32
N SER A 492 3.99 11.44 26.51
CA SER A 492 3.75 10.11 25.91
C SER A 492 2.45 9.48 26.40
N ILE A 493 2.12 9.70 27.67
CA ILE A 493 0.88 9.22 28.28
C ILE A 493 -0.32 9.95 27.67
N PHE A 494 -0.24 11.28 27.52
CA PHE A 494 -1.30 12.06 26.88
C PHE A 494 -1.55 11.62 25.44
N CYS A 495 -0.51 11.45 24.65
CA CYS A 495 -0.65 10.95 23.27
C CYS A 495 -1.23 9.52 23.21
N LEU A 496 -0.84 8.65 24.13
CA LEU A 496 -1.37 7.29 24.19
C LEU A 496 -2.83 7.25 24.65
N ASP A 497 -3.18 8.04 25.65
CA ASP A 497 -4.57 8.21 26.14
C ASP A 497 -5.47 8.74 25.02
N LEU A 498 -5.01 9.77 24.30
CA LEU A 498 -5.71 10.31 23.14
C LEU A 498 -5.88 9.26 22.03
N ALA A 499 -4.83 8.48 21.73
CA ALA A 499 -4.89 7.41 20.75
C ALA A 499 -5.88 6.31 21.13
N LEU A 500 -5.94 5.95 22.43
CA LEU A 500 -6.88 4.95 22.96
C LEU A 500 -8.34 5.44 22.98
N LYS A 501 -8.57 6.72 23.15
CA LYS A 501 -9.92 7.31 23.02
C LYS A 501 -10.36 7.36 21.56
N LEU A 502 -9.48 7.79 20.66
CA LEU A 502 -9.78 7.87 19.22
C LEU A 502 -10.09 6.51 18.59
N ILE A 503 -9.42 5.42 19.02
CA ILE A 503 -9.65 4.08 18.46
C ILE A 503 -10.99 3.46 18.88
N GLN A 504 -11.64 4.01 19.90
CA GLN A 504 -12.99 3.58 20.32
C GLN A 504 -14.02 3.83 19.21
N ASP A 505 -13.84 4.88 18.42
CA ASP A 505 -14.63 5.07 17.21
C ASP A 505 -14.18 4.08 16.13
N GLU A 506 -15.13 3.27 15.65
CA GLU A 506 -14.87 2.25 14.63
C GLU A 506 -14.44 2.84 13.28
N ASN A 507 -14.69 4.11 13.04
CA ASN A 507 -14.27 4.81 11.82
C ASN A 507 -12.81 5.26 11.84
N ASN A 508 -12.10 5.07 12.94
CA ASN A 508 -10.71 5.49 13.07
C ASN A 508 -9.73 4.32 12.95
N TYR A 509 -8.59 4.60 12.32
CA TYR A 509 -7.39 3.76 12.25
C TYR A 509 -6.23 4.52 12.88
N VAL A 510 -5.58 3.96 13.89
CA VAL A 510 -4.48 4.59 14.60
C VAL A 510 -3.14 3.96 14.20
N LEU A 511 -2.17 4.79 13.82
CA LEU A 511 -0.77 4.42 13.64
C LEU A 511 0.06 5.09 14.73
N TYR A 512 0.65 4.32 15.63
CA TYR A 512 1.44 4.81 16.75
C TYR A 512 2.90 4.37 16.64
N PHE A 513 3.82 5.33 16.58
CA PHE A 513 5.26 5.10 16.64
C PHE A 513 5.76 5.38 18.06
N SER A 514 6.18 4.33 18.78
CA SER A 514 6.84 4.39 20.08
C SER A 514 8.35 4.27 19.88
N ILE A 515 8.99 5.36 19.44
CA ILE A 515 10.39 5.31 18.96
C ILE A 515 11.38 5.15 20.13
N ASP A 516 11.08 5.70 21.28
CA ASP A 516 11.97 5.71 22.45
C ASP A 516 11.72 4.52 23.41
N ASP A 517 10.53 3.96 23.39
CA ASP A 517 10.09 2.96 24.37
C ASP A 517 9.87 1.57 23.75
N PRO A 518 10.39 0.49 24.35
CA PRO A 518 10.04 -0.88 23.94
C PRO A 518 8.55 -1.17 24.13
N THR A 519 7.86 -1.55 23.06
CA THR A 519 6.41 -1.74 23.04
C THR A 519 5.90 -2.74 24.07
N ILE A 520 6.56 -3.89 24.20
CA ILE A 520 6.12 -4.97 25.11
C ILE A 520 6.25 -4.56 26.58
N PHE A 521 7.32 -3.86 26.94
CA PHE A 521 7.64 -3.58 28.34
C PHE A 521 7.11 -2.23 28.84
N LYS A 522 6.73 -1.34 27.96
CA LYS A 522 6.26 0.01 28.33
C LYS A 522 4.94 0.38 27.70
N THR A 523 4.82 0.36 26.37
CA THR A 523 3.63 0.87 25.69
C THR A 523 2.40 -0.01 25.93
N ILE A 524 2.53 -1.34 25.78
CA ILE A 524 1.40 -2.26 26.02
C ILE A 524 0.96 -2.25 27.48
N PRO A 525 1.84 -2.33 28.50
CA PRO A 525 1.40 -2.17 29.89
C PRO A 525 0.70 -0.83 30.17
N ARG A 526 1.13 0.27 29.56
CA ARG A 526 0.44 1.57 29.66
C ARG A 526 -0.96 1.55 29.05
N MET A 527 -1.15 0.88 27.90
CA MET A 527 -2.47 0.69 27.29
C MET A 527 -3.38 -0.10 28.21
N VAL A 528 -2.86 -1.19 28.77
CA VAL A 528 -3.63 -2.04 29.71
C VAL A 528 -3.97 -1.28 30.99
N ALA A 529 -3.02 -0.52 31.58
CA ALA A 529 -3.26 0.30 32.75
C ALA A 529 -4.34 1.36 32.51
N ASN A 530 -4.27 2.03 31.34
CA ASN A 530 -5.25 3.03 30.94
C ASN A 530 -6.66 2.46 30.85
N LEU A 531 -6.81 1.31 30.20
CA LEU A 531 -8.11 0.68 29.96
C LEU A 531 -8.67 -0.04 31.20
N SER A 532 -7.79 -0.65 32.02
CA SER A 532 -8.22 -1.41 33.22
C SER A 532 -8.43 -0.54 34.45
N GLY A 533 -7.73 0.61 34.52
CA GLY A 533 -7.63 1.36 35.79
C GLY A 533 -6.84 0.64 36.88
N VAL A 534 -5.96 -0.29 36.53
CA VAL A 534 -5.05 -0.98 37.43
C VAL A 534 -3.68 -0.29 37.38
N ASP A 535 -3.05 -0.12 38.55
CA ASP A 535 -1.75 0.53 38.67
C ASP A 535 -0.70 -0.18 37.76
N ILE A 536 -0.04 0.58 36.91
CA ILE A 536 0.97 0.08 35.96
C ILE A 536 2.09 -0.69 36.65
N ASN A 537 2.46 -0.31 37.88
CA ASN A 537 3.49 -1.01 38.65
C ASN A 537 3.12 -2.47 38.95
N LEU A 538 1.83 -2.75 39.10
CA LEU A 538 1.31 -4.10 39.28
C LEU A 538 1.28 -4.90 37.96
N LEU A 539 1.13 -4.21 36.83
CA LEU A 539 1.00 -4.81 35.49
C LEU A 539 2.33 -5.14 34.81
N VAL A 540 3.44 -4.54 35.22
CA VAL A 540 4.77 -4.85 34.65
C VAL A 540 5.16 -6.31 34.89
N LYS A 541 4.78 -6.87 36.02
CA LYS A 541 4.92 -8.29 36.37
C LYS A 541 3.68 -8.78 37.13
N PRO A 542 2.56 -9.08 36.42
CA PRO A 542 1.25 -9.32 37.05
C PRO A 542 1.24 -10.44 38.11
N VAL A 543 2.04 -11.52 37.89
CA VAL A 543 2.15 -12.60 38.87
C VAL A 543 2.72 -12.11 40.20
N TYR A 544 3.69 -11.22 40.22
CA TYR A 544 4.25 -10.66 41.45
C TYR A 544 3.45 -9.45 41.95
N GLY A 545 2.98 -8.63 41.01
CA GLY A 545 2.23 -7.41 41.37
C GLY A 545 0.83 -7.68 41.89
N ILE A 546 0.14 -8.69 41.36
CA ILE A 546 -1.24 -9.01 41.71
C ILE A 546 -1.33 -10.35 42.44
N GLU A 547 -0.98 -11.48 41.79
CA GLU A 547 -1.24 -12.81 42.35
C GLU A 547 -0.47 -13.10 43.68
N LYS A 548 0.81 -12.76 43.71
CA LYS A 548 1.72 -12.97 44.86
C LYS A 548 1.83 -11.78 45.79
N ASN A 549 1.07 -10.71 45.57
CA ASN A 549 1.10 -9.54 46.42
C ASN A 549 0.36 -9.82 47.75
N GLU A 550 1.11 -9.79 48.83
CA GLU A 550 0.58 -10.08 50.18
C GLU A 550 -0.24 -8.92 50.77
N THR A 551 -0.13 -7.72 50.22
CA THR A 551 -0.87 -6.53 50.68
C THR A 551 -2.28 -6.45 50.11
N LEU A 552 -2.59 -7.22 49.05
CA LEU A 552 -3.91 -7.24 48.41
C LEU A 552 -4.79 -8.37 48.98
N SER A 553 -6.07 -8.07 49.23
CA SER A 553 -7.06 -9.09 49.56
C SER A 553 -7.36 -10.01 48.39
N SER A 554 -7.94 -11.19 48.64
CA SER A 554 -8.33 -12.12 47.55
C SER A 554 -9.33 -11.49 46.61
N GLU A 555 -10.28 -10.69 47.11
CA GLU A 555 -11.28 -9.98 46.32
C GLU A 555 -10.62 -8.92 45.40
N GLN A 556 -9.66 -8.14 45.94
CA GLN A 556 -8.90 -7.16 45.15
C GLN A 556 -8.09 -7.83 44.05
N LYS A 557 -7.47 -8.97 44.31
CA LYS A 557 -6.70 -9.74 43.30
C LYS A 557 -7.60 -10.22 42.15
N GLU A 558 -8.77 -10.78 42.48
CA GLU A 558 -9.74 -11.25 41.50
C GLU A 558 -10.28 -10.09 40.63
N GLU A 559 -10.62 -8.98 41.28
CA GLU A 559 -11.10 -7.78 40.57
C GLU A 559 -10.06 -7.22 39.64
N MET A 560 -8.81 -7.05 40.11
CA MET A 560 -7.71 -6.53 39.30
C MET A 560 -7.38 -7.49 38.15
N ALA A 561 -7.36 -8.80 38.39
CA ALA A 561 -7.13 -9.80 37.33
C ALA A 561 -8.24 -9.73 36.26
N TYR A 562 -9.49 -9.65 36.67
CA TYR A 562 -10.64 -9.52 35.77
C TYR A 562 -10.57 -8.23 34.91
N LYS A 563 -10.29 -7.09 35.56
CA LYS A 563 -10.14 -5.80 34.85
C LYS A 563 -8.99 -5.84 33.86
N THR A 564 -7.87 -6.47 34.20
CA THR A 564 -6.69 -6.63 33.34
C THR A 564 -7.00 -7.51 32.14
N GLU A 565 -7.65 -8.67 32.36
CA GLU A 565 -8.04 -9.59 31.28
C GLU A 565 -9.01 -8.92 30.27
N LYS A 566 -9.99 -8.18 30.79
CA LYS A 566 -10.91 -7.39 29.97
C LYS A 566 -10.17 -6.35 29.14
N ALA A 567 -9.23 -5.61 29.72
CA ALA A 567 -8.44 -4.62 29.02
C ALA A 567 -7.56 -5.26 27.92
N ILE A 568 -6.94 -6.40 28.20
CA ILE A 568 -6.17 -7.16 27.20
C ILE A 568 -7.06 -7.59 26.03
N THR A 569 -8.28 -8.05 26.32
CA THR A 569 -9.25 -8.42 25.29
C THR A 569 -9.61 -7.22 24.42
N THR A 570 -9.86 -6.06 25.01
CA THR A 570 -10.13 -4.80 24.29
C THR A 570 -8.93 -4.40 23.41
N VAL A 571 -7.69 -4.50 23.90
CA VAL A 571 -6.49 -4.23 23.09
C VAL A 571 -6.41 -5.18 21.89
N ARG A 572 -6.77 -6.46 22.06
CA ARG A 572 -6.84 -7.42 20.94
C ARG A 572 -7.90 -7.05 19.91
N GLU A 573 -9.07 -6.57 20.33
CA GLU A 573 -10.12 -6.09 19.43
C GLU A 573 -9.65 -4.91 18.57
N TYR A 574 -8.80 -4.03 19.14
CA TYR A 574 -8.21 -2.91 18.39
C TYR A 574 -7.13 -3.33 17.39
N SER A 575 -6.57 -4.54 17.48
CA SER A 575 -5.39 -4.97 16.71
C SER A 575 -5.50 -4.79 15.19
N ASN A 576 -6.71 -4.87 14.64
CA ASN A 576 -6.96 -4.67 13.20
C ASN A 576 -6.92 -3.19 12.78
N ARG A 577 -7.08 -2.26 13.71
CA ARG A 577 -7.17 -0.82 13.47
C ARG A 577 -6.14 0.00 14.25
N PHE A 578 -5.35 -0.62 15.10
CA PHE A 578 -4.26 0.00 15.85
C PHE A 578 -2.92 -0.59 15.46
N SER A 579 -2.13 0.14 14.69
CA SER A 579 -0.79 -0.27 14.27
C SER A 579 0.26 0.34 15.19
N LEU A 580 0.89 -0.47 16.02
CA LEU A 580 1.94 -0.04 16.95
C LEU A 580 3.31 -0.38 16.35
N LYS A 581 4.25 0.59 16.32
CA LYS A 581 5.62 0.44 15.84
C LYS A 581 6.61 0.94 16.89
N ASP A 582 7.64 0.14 17.18
CA ASP A 582 8.70 0.52 18.11
C ASP A 582 10.04 0.82 17.41
N ALA A 583 11.05 1.18 18.20
CA ALA A 583 12.40 1.52 17.74
C ALA A 583 13.10 0.41 16.92
N LYS A 584 12.69 -0.86 17.04
CA LYS A 584 13.27 -1.99 16.31
C LYS A 584 13.04 -1.89 14.80
N TYR A 585 11.96 -1.22 14.39
CA TYR A 585 11.55 -1.11 12.98
C TYR A 585 12.17 0.08 12.24
N GLY A 586 13.13 0.77 12.86
CA GLY A 586 13.80 1.90 12.27
C GLY A 586 13.24 3.26 12.72
N GLN A 587 14.11 4.26 12.66
CA GLN A 587 13.84 5.64 13.07
C GLN A 587 13.99 6.60 11.89
N ASP A 588 14.05 6.08 10.68
CA ASP A 588 14.27 6.86 9.47
C ASP A 588 12.96 7.55 9.02
N LEU A 589 13.07 8.81 8.62
CA LEU A 589 11.92 9.60 8.14
C LEU A 589 11.23 8.92 6.96
N SER A 590 12.00 8.35 6.04
CA SER A 590 11.45 7.66 4.88
C SER A 590 10.65 6.42 5.26
N PHE A 591 11.08 5.69 6.29
CA PHE A 591 10.31 4.58 6.84
C PHE A 591 8.97 5.04 7.44
N ILE A 592 8.99 6.12 8.24
CA ILE A 592 7.77 6.68 8.85
C ILE A 592 6.77 7.10 7.77
N LEU A 593 7.21 7.86 6.76
CA LEU A 593 6.36 8.30 5.66
C LEU A 593 5.77 7.12 4.86
N ARG A 594 6.58 6.09 4.61
CA ARG A 594 6.08 4.86 3.97
C ARG A 594 5.01 4.15 4.80
N LYS A 595 5.20 4.06 6.12
CA LYS A 595 4.20 3.44 7.02
C LYS A 595 2.91 4.26 7.09
N ILE A 596 2.98 5.58 7.08
CA ILE A 596 1.79 6.46 6.99
C ILE A 596 1.00 6.14 5.71
N ARG A 597 1.68 6.09 4.56
CA ARG A 597 1.06 5.72 3.27
C ARG A 597 0.37 4.35 3.32
N LEU A 598 1.06 3.33 3.85
CA LEU A 598 0.52 1.98 3.95
C LEU A 598 -0.69 1.90 4.89
N CYS A 599 -0.63 2.60 6.04
CA CYS A 599 -1.76 2.60 6.97
C CYS A 599 -2.95 3.40 6.43
N LYS A 600 -2.72 4.48 5.64
CA LYS A 600 -3.81 5.17 4.93
C LYS A 600 -4.49 4.22 3.95
N GLN A 601 -3.72 3.45 3.18
CA GLN A 601 -4.29 2.45 2.27
C GLN A 601 -5.09 1.38 3.03
N ARG A 602 -4.57 0.87 4.15
CA ARG A 602 -5.30 -0.10 4.99
C ARG A 602 -6.59 0.48 5.57
N ALA A 603 -6.58 1.73 5.99
CA ALA A 603 -7.76 2.43 6.48
C ALA A 603 -8.83 2.57 5.39
N LEU A 604 -8.43 2.89 4.16
CA LEU A 604 -9.30 2.92 2.99
C LEU A 604 -9.87 1.53 2.66
N ASP A 605 -9.03 0.49 2.64
CA ASP A 605 -9.43 -0.90 2.36
C ASP A 605 -10.42 -1.45 3.41
N GLN A 606 -10.43 -0.90 4.62
CA GLN A 606 -11.34 -1.26 5.72
C GLN A 606 -12.63 -0.42 5.78
N GLY A 607 -12.99 0.26 4.70
CA GLY A 607 -14.23 1.03 4.59
C GLY A 607 -14.05 2.54 4.81
N ASN A 608 -13.00 3.14 4.22
CA ASN A 608 -12.72 4.59 4.28
C ASN A 608 -12.54 5.14 5.71
N LYS A 609 -11.85 4.40 6.56
CA LYS A 609 -11.56 4.86 7.93
C LYS A 609 -10.59 6.05 7.95
N ASN A 610 -10.76 6.91 8.93
CA ASN A 610 -9.86 8.03 9.16
C ASN A 610 -8.52 7.51 9.71
N LEU A 611 -7.40 7.95 9.13
CA LEU A 611 -6.08 7.66 9.68
C LEU A 611 -5.70 8.73 10.69
N VAL A 612 -5.20 8.32 11.87
CA VAL A 612 -4.55 9.20 12.84
C VAL A 612 -3.16 8.68 13.14
N VAL A 613 -2.16 9.57 13.13
CA VAL A 613 -0.76 9.18 13.31
C VAL A 613 -0.20 9.81 14.58
N PHE A 614 0.43 8.98 15.43
CA PHE A 614 1.16 9.43 16.60
C PHE A 614 2.65 9.08 16.46
N ILE A 615 3.53 10.02 16.81
CA ILE A 615 4.99 9.83 16.77
C ILE A 615 5.60 10.27 18.10
N ASP A 616 6.06 9.33 18.89
CA ASP A 616 6.68 9.59 20.19
C ASP A 616 8.15 9.10 20.16
N PHE A 617 9.14 9.99 19.91
CA PHE A 617 9.03 11.43 19.71
C PHE A 617 9.89 11.94 18.51
N LEU A 618 9.59 13.14 18.03
CA LEU A 618 10.11 13.71 16.79
C LEU A 618 11.64 13.77 16.70
N HIS A 619 12.34 14.14 17.79
CA HIS A 619 13.79 14.33 17.78
C HIS A 619 14.61 13.04 17.61
N MET A 620 13.99 11.86 17.75
CA MET A 620 14.63 10.56 17.51
C MET A 620 14.60 10.15 16.05
N ILE A 621 13.87 10.87 15.20
CA ILE A 621 13.75 10.54 13.78
C ILE A 621 15.08 10.87 13.09
N LYS A 622 15.62 9.93 12.33
CA LYS A 622 16.79 10.14 11.48
C LYS A 622 16.36 10.77 10.16
N ALA A 623 16.97 11.88 9.80
CA ALA A 623 16.76 12.57 8.53
C ALA A 623 18.06 13.12 7.96
N LYS A 624 18.03 13.58 6.71
CA LYS A 624 19.17 14.21 6.05
C LYS A 624 19.44 15.58 6.68
N GLY A 625 20.70 15.97 6.83
CA GLY A 625 21.14 17.27 7.36
C GLY A 625 22.40 17.12 8.19
N GLN A 626 23.27 18.15 8.17
CA GLN A 626 24.50 18.15 8.97
C GLN A 626 24.23 18.64 10.39
N GLN A 627 23.30 19.59 10.55
CA GLN A 627 22.92 20.15 11.83
C GLN A 627 21.58 19.60 12.33
N GLU A 628 21.38 19.56 13.64
CA GLU A 628 20.12 19.10 14.26
C GLU A 628 18.91 19.93 13.80
N THR A 629 19.10 21.25 13.66
CA THR A 629 18.06 22.18 13.19
C THR A 629 17.60 21.86 11.76
N GLU A 630 18.55 21.58 10.85
CA GLU A 630 18.22 21.19 9.46
C GLU A 630 17.40 19.89 9.41
N LYS A 631 17.76 18.91 10.26
CA LYS A 631 17.00 17.65 10.38
C LYS A 631 15.58 17.88 10.87
N LEU A 632 15.41 18.73 11.89
CA LEU A 632 14.09 19.06 12.44
C LEU A 632 13.20 19.78 11.43
N ILE A 633 13.76 20.69 10.64
CA ILE A 633 13.05 21.37 9.53
C ILE A 633 12.58 20.35 8.51
N GLU A 634 13.48 19.49 8.04
CA GLU A 634 13.15 18.45 7.05
C GLU A 634 12.06 17.51 7.56
N ILE A 635 12.20 16.99 8.78
CA ILE A 635 11.21 16.10 9.40
C ILE A 635 9.85 16.78 9.49
N SER A 636 9.80 18.00 10.02
CA SER A 636 8.54 18.70 10.24
C SER A 636 7.86 19.09 8.92
N LYS A 637 8.64 19.47 7.91
CA LYS A 637 8.15 19.78 6.56
C LYS A 637 7.52 18.56 5.91
N GLU A 638 8.21 17.41 5.95
CA GLU A 638 7.71 16.19 5.33
C GLU A 638 6.52 15.60 6.09
N LEU A 639 6.50 15.68 7.43
CA LEU A 639 5.33 15.25 8.21
C LEU A 639 4.11 16.15 7.95
N LYS A 640 4.29 17.47 7.85
CA LYS A 640 3.22 18.41 7.49
C LYS A 640 2.67 18.12 6.09
N ARG A 641 3.57 17.86 5.12
CA ARG A 641 3.19 17.46 3.78
C ARG A 641 2.41 16.15 3.79
N ALA A 642 2.85 15.16 4.58
CA ALA A 642 2.17 13.89 4.72
C ALA A 642 0.76 14.06 5.34
N ALA A 643 0.60 14.93 6.35
CA ALA A 643 -0.70 15.24 6.94
C ALA A 643 -1.69 15.77 5.89
N SER A 644 -1.23 16.67 5.01
CA SER A 644 -2.06 17.22 3.92
C SER A 644 -2.36 16.19 2.82
N ILE A 645 -1.35 15.42 2.36
CA ILE A 645 -1.51 14.45 1.27
C ILE A 645 -2.42 13.28 1.69
N TYR A 646 -2.28 12.79 2.92
CA TYR A 646 -3.04 11.64 3.42
C TYR A 646 -4.28 12.05 4.21
N GLU A 647 -4.57 13.36 4.26
CA GLU A 647 -5.74 13.93 4.97
C GLU A 647 -5.88 13.31 6.37
N CYS A 648 -4.83 13.44 7.18
CA CYS A 648 -4.81 12.85 8.51
C CYS A 648 -4.13 13.76 9.53
N PRO A 649 -4.60 13.81 10.78
CA PRO A 649 -3.85 14.43 11.86
C PRO A 649 -2.59 13.62 12.17
N ILE A 650 -1.46 14.34 12.29
CA ILE A 650 -0.19 13.78 12.77
C ILE A 650 0.16 14.48 14.07
N VAL A 651 0.15 13.73 15.16
CA VAL A 651 0.47 14.22 16.51
C VAL A 651 1.87 13.73 16.88
N THR A 652 2.78 14.64 17.23
CA THR A 652 4.14 14.27 17.64
C THR A 652 4.54 14.93 18.94
N THR A 653 5.26 14.20 19.79
CA THR A 653 5.85 14.77 20.99
C THR A 653 7.18 15.46 20.67
N VAL A 654 7.45 16.56 21.34
CA VAL A 654 8.66 17.37 21.15
C VAL A 654 9.36 17.66 22.48
N MET A 655 10.70 17.81 22.43
CA MET A 655 11.50 18.16 23.61
C MET A 655 11.46 19.66 23.89
N GLY A 656 11.54 20.01 25.16
CA GLY A 656 11.78 21.39 25.60
C GLY A 656 13.26 21.77 25.64
N THR A 657 13.55 23.07 25.55
CA THR A 657 14.90 23.63 25.79
C THR A 657 15.23 23.60 27.30
N LYS A 658 16.53 23.58 27.66
CA LYS A 658 16.93 23.62 29.07
C LYS A 658 16.43 24.88 29.77
N SER A 659 16.56 26.05 29.12
CA SER A 659 16.07 27.34 29.64
C SER A 659 14.52 27.38 29.74
N GLY A 660 13.81 26.82 28.76
CA GLY A 660 12.35 26.66 28.80
C GLY A 660 11.86 25.78 29.94
N MET A 661 12.63 24.75 30.27
CA MET A 661 12.30 23.83 31.38
C MET A 661 12.39 24.46 32.76
N GLU A 662 13.26 25.48 32.90
CA GLU A 662 13.48 26.25 34.15
C GLU A 662 12.54 27.45 34.26
N ALA A 663 11.87 27.85 33.19
CA ALA A 663 10.95 28.99 33.17
C ALA A 663 9.68 28.73 34.02
N LYS A 664 9.11 29.77 34.64
CA LYS A 664 7.86 29.64 35.43
C LYS A 664 6.66 29.19 34.58
N SER A 665 6.64 29.49 33.28
CA SER A 665 5.61 29.09 32.30
C SER A 665 6.26 28.79 30.97
N LEU A 666 5.82 27.74 30.31
CA LEU A 666 6.28 27.38 28.98
C LEU A 666 5.70 28.33 27.93
N LYS A 667 6.54 28.71 26.98
CA LYS A 667 6.16 29.46 25.79
C LYS A 667 6.58 28.69 24.56
N ASP A 668 6.18 29.16 23.39
CA ASP A 668 6.55 28.52 22.13
C ASP A 668 8.08 28.42 21.95
N ASP A 669 8.85 29.35 22.48
CA ASP A 669 10.33 29.34 22.48
C ASP A 669 10.94 28.31 23.46
N SER A 670 10.14 27.72 24.30
CA SER A 670 10.57 26.68 25.24
C SER A 670 10.78 25.30 24.59
N ILE A 671 10.41 25.13 23.32
CA ILE A 671 10.63 23.90 22.56
C ILE A 671 12.00 23.91 21.90
N LYS A 672 12.74 22.82 21.94
CA LYS A 672 14.03 22.68 21.25
C LYS A 672 13.84 22.75 19.73
N GLY A 673 14.54 23.68 19.04
CA GLY A 673 14.28 24.01 17.64
C GLY A 673 13.04 24.89 17.43
N ALA A 674 12.71 25.72 18.42
CA ALA A 674 11.44 26.45 18.55
C ALA A 674 11.03 27.26 17.33
N VAL A 675 11.94 28.01 16.73
CA VAL A 675 11.61 28.93 15.63
C VAL A 675 11.14 28.15 14.41
N GLU A 676 11.88 27.12 14.02
CA GLU A 676 11.60 26.28 12.86
C GLU A 676 10.35 25.41 13.07
N LEU A 677 10.23 24.79 14.24
CA LEU A 677 9.08 23.94 14.58
C LEU A 677 7.81 24.77 14.69
N GLN A 678 7.89 25.99 15.22
CA GLN A 678 6.75 26.92 15.26
C GLN A 678 6.22 27.25 13.86
N TYR A 679 7.10 27.45 12.87
CA TYR A 679 6.63 27.74 11.50
C TYR A 679 5.92 26.54 10.87
N MET A 680 6.38 25.32 11.14
CA MET A 680 5.86 24.10 10.50
C MET A 680 4.59 23.57 11.16
N ALA A 681 4.47 23.61 12.49
CA ALA A 681 3.29 23.11 13.20
C ALA A 681 2.03 23.89 12.86
N ASP A 682 0.90 23.18 12.73
CA ASP A 682 -0.43 23.76 12.63
C ASP A 682 -1.01 24.06 14.01
N ALA A 683 -0.75 23.19 14.99
CA ALA A 683 -1.05 23.44 16.39
C ALA A 683 0.09 23.04 17.31
N ILE A 684 0.30 23.79 18.40
CA ILE A 684 1.26 23.49 19.46
C ILE A 684 0.51 23.44 20.79
N HIS A 685 0.65 22.32 21.45
CA HIS A 685 0.06 22.00 22.73
C HIS A 685 1.16 21.84 23.77
N LEU A 686 1.16 22.65 24.81
CA LEU A 686 2.16 22.61 25.88
C LEU A 686 1.53 22.02 27.16
N LEU A 687 2.01 20.86 27.58
CA LEU A 687 1.62 20.25 28.85
C LEU A 687 2.44 20.89 29.98
N GLU A 688 1.76 21.45 30.97
CA GLU A 688 2.35 22.09 32.12
C GLU A 688 1.74 21.57 33.43
N THR A 689 2.59 21.33 34.41
CA THR A 689 2.12 21.21 35.81
C THR A 689 1.89 22.62 36.31
N ASP A 690 0.64 22.98 36.53
CA ASP A 690 0.31 24.31 37.02
C ASP A 690 0.54 24.46 38.53
N TYR A 691 0.76 25.71 38.95
CA TYR A 691 0.96 26.08 40.33
C TYR A 691 -0.17 27.00 40.78
N TYR A 692 -0.67 26.76 41.97
CA TYR A 692 -1.80 27.52 42.58
C TYR A 692 -1.43 28.97 42.87
N ASP A 693 -0.19 29.18 43.34
CA ASP A 693 0.42 30.48 43.68
C ASP A 693 1.95 30.30 43.73
N GLU A 694 2.65 31.21 44.39
CA GLU A 694 4.11 31.12 44.56
C GLU A 694 4.54 29.91 45.45
N LYS A 695 3.62 29.19 46.07
CA LYS A 695 3.87 28.19 47.11
C LYS A 695 3.65 26.71 46.74
N GLY A 696 2.99 26.39 45.61
CA GLY A 696 2.76 24.96 45.34
C GLY A 696 2.11 24.60 44.01
N LYS A 697 2.26 23.35 43.59
CA LYS A 697 1.58 22.76 42.44
C LYS A 697 0.08 22.64 42.66
N MET A 698 -0.72 22.74 41.61
CA MET A 698 -2.13 22.47 41.67
C MET A 698 -2.38 20.97 41.84
N PHE A 699 -3.16 20.61 42.82
CA PHE A 699 -3.58 19.24 43.10
C PHE A 699 -5.10 19.16 43.26
N PHE A 700 -5.63 17.98 43.00
CA PHE A 700 -6.95 17.56 43.42
C PHE A 700 -6.82 16.36 44.36
N TYR A 701 -7.84 16.12 45.15
CA TYR A 701 -7.93 14.90 45.94
C TYR A 701 -8.97 14.01 45.27
N ASP A 702 -8.60 12.76 45.02
CA ASP A 702 -9.53 11.77 44.49
C ASP A 702 -10.48 11.24 45.57
N ASP A 703 -11.38 10.32 45.18
CA ASP A 703 -12.38 9.72 46.09
C ASP A 703 -11.73 8.90 47.21
N GLU A 704 -10.48 8.48 47.05
CA GLU A 704 -9.68 7.75 48.04
C GLU A 704 -8.90 8.71 48.96
N GLY A 705 -8.96 10.02 48.70
CA GLY A 705 -8.27 11.06 49.44
C GLY A 705 -6.80 11.26 49.04
N GLU A 706 -6.34 10.64 47.94
CA GLU A 706 -4.99 10.77 47.40
C GLU A 706 -4.83 12.07 46.66
N SER A 707 -3.69 12.77 46.88
CA SER A 707 -3.34 14.03 46.22
C SER A 707 -2.74 13.79 44.85
N ARG A 708 -3.37 14.29 43.80
CA ARG A 708 -2.95 14.12 42.40
C ARG A 708 -2.75 15.44 41.66
N PRO A 709 -1.79 15.54 40.72
CA PRO A 709 -1.51 16.78 40.05
C PRO A 709 -2.59 17.16 39.01
N ILE A 710 -2.87 18.45 38.94
CA ILE A 710 -3.58 19.07 37.80
C ILE A 710 -2.54 19.43 36.74
N ILE A 711 -2.79 18.99 35.51
CA ILE A 711 -1.99 19.30 34.32
C ILE A 711 -2.80 20.19 33.41
N SER A 712 -2.26 21.31 32.96
CA SER A 712 -2.89 22.09 31.90
C SER A 712 -2.29 21.77 30.52
N LEU A 713 -3.16 21.65 29.53
CA LEU A 713 -2.82 21.65 28.12
C LEU A 713 -2.99 23.08 27.60
N ASN A 714 -1.88 23.79 27.42
CA ASN A 714 -1.88 25.14 26.89
C ASN A 714 -1.75 25.10 25.35
N VAL A 715 -2.81 25.47 24.64
CA VAL A 715 -2.80 25.64 23.19
C VAL A 715 -2.16 26.97 22.88
N SER A 716 -0.83 26.96 22.69
CA SER A 716 -0.01 28.16 22.49
C SER A 716 -0.05 28.66 21.05
N LYS A 717 -0.18 27.73 20.10
CA LYS A 717 -0.35 28.02 18.68
C LYS A 717 -1.50 27.19 18.11
N ASN A 718 -2.34 27.85 17.31
CA ASN A 718 -3.40 27.22 16.57
C ASN A 718 -3.64 27.99 15.25
N LYS A 719 -3.33 27.36 14.12
CA LYS A 719 -3.62 27.85 12.76
C LYS A 719 -4.83 27.15 12.14
N LEU A 720 -5.44 26.23 12.89
CA LEU A 720 -6.61 25.48 12.48
C LEU A 720 -7.87 26.33 12.59
N LEU A 721 -8.97 25.85 12.05
CA LEU A 721 -10.21 26.63 11.90
C LEU A 721 -10.77 27.20 13.20
N SER A 722 -10.62 26.50 14.34
CA SER A 722 -11.11 26.99 15.63
C SER A 722 -10.38 28.25 16.14
N GLY A 723 -9.11 28.42 15.77
CA GLY A 723 -8.27 29.53 16.20
C GLY A 723 -8.07 29.63 17.72
N PHE A 724 -8.58 28.70 18.51
CA PHE A 724 -8.54 28.71 19.97
C PHE A 724 -7.12 28.76 20.50
N LYS A 725 -6.87 29.64 21.48
CA LYS A 725 -5.64 29.71 22.27
C LYS A 725 -6.04 29.83 23.74
N GLY A 726 -5.51 28.95 24.56
CA GLY A 726 -5.86 28.94 25.98
C GLY A 726 -5.48 27.64 26.66
N LYS A 727 -5.94 27.45 27.87
CA LYS A 727 -5.63 26.28 28.70
C LYS A 727 -6.87 25.41 28.91
N ILE A 728 -6.66 24.10 28.82
CA ILE A 728 -7.60 23.04 29.21
C ILE A 728 -6.94 22.32 30.39
N PHE A 729 -7.68 22.09 31.47
CA PHE A 729 -7.15 21.49 32.68
C PHE A 729 -7.59 20.03 32.80
N TYR A 730 -6.64 19.20 33.20
CA TYR A 730 -6.81 17.76 33.34
C TYR A 730 -6.39 17.28 34.71
N ARG A 731 -7.15 16.34 35.27
CA ARG A 731 -6.73 15.47 36.35
C ARG A 731 -5.82 14.39 35.80
N PHE A 732 -4.63 14.24 36.35
CA PHE A 732 -3.66 13.26 35.87
C PHE A 732 -3.51 12.11 36.87
N TYR A 733 -3.87 10.92 36.38
CA TYR A 733 -3.73 9.64 37.09
C TYR A 733 -2.51 8.91 36.53
N GLY A 734 -1.33 9.22 37.07
CA GLY A 734 -0.06 8.71 36.55
C GLY A 734 0.07 7.19 36.66
N GLU A 735 -0.44 6.58 37.71
CA GLU A 735 -0.46 5.14 37.94
C GLU A 735 -1.39 4.38 36.97
N PHE A 736 -2.45 5.02 36.50
CA PHE A 736 -3.39 4.46 35.53
C PHE A 736 -3.10 4.91 34.09
N MET A 737 -2.04 5.71 33.89
CA MET A 737 -1.68 6.24 32.56
C MET A 737 -2.84 6.98 31.87
N ARG A 738 -3.61 7.78 32.62
CA ARG A 738 -4.86 8.39 32.17
C ARG A 738 -4.91 9.89 32.41
N TYR A 739 -5.55 10.60 31.47
CA TYR A 739 -5.93 11.99 31.59
C TYR A 739 -7.46 12.13 31.59
N GLU A 740 -8.02 12.80 32.57
CA GLU A 740 -9.43 13.12 32.64
C GLU A 740 -9.60 14.64 32.72
N GLU A 741 -10.50 15.19 31.91
CA GLU A 741 -10.75 16.64 31.96
C GLU A 741 -11.38 17.03 33.29
N CYS A 742 -10.91 18.16 33.84
CA CYS A 742 -11.54 18.76 35.01
C CYS A 742 -12.97 19.20 34.70
N GLU A 743 -13.86 19.12 35.68
CA GLU A 743 -15.25 19.58 35.56
C GLU A 743 -15.33 21.09 35.30
N GLU A 744 -16.45 21.57 34.78
CA GLU A 744 -16.65 22.96 34.36
C GLU A 744 -16.33 23.98 35.47
N GLU A 745 -16.75 23.72 36.68
CA GLU A 745 -16.46 24.56 37.85
C GLU A 745 -14.94 24.65 38.11
N GLU A 746 -14.24 23.53 37.99
CA GLU A 746 -12.80 23.45 38.16
C GLU A 746 -12.09 24.18 37.00
N GLN A 747 -12.51 23.97 35.75
CA GLN A 747 -11.98 24.66 34.58
C GLN A 747 -12.07 26.19 34.77
N LEU A 748 -13.23 26.69 35.20
CA LEU A 748 -13.45 28.11 35.46
C LEU A 748 -12.64 28.62 36.66
N LYS A 749 -12.53 27.85 37.72
CA LYS A 749 -11.74 28.16 38.91
C LYS A 749 -10.26 28.31 38.54
N PHE A 750 -9.72 27.40 37.80
CA PHE A 750 -8.32 27.38 37.41
C PHE A 750 -7.99 28.44 36.35
N LYS A 751 -8.92 28.81 35.50
CA LYS A 751 -8.78 29.97 34.58
C LYS A 751 -8.71 31.31 35.33
N LYS A 752 -9.54 31.48 36.36
CA LYS A 752 -9.61 32.77 37.14
C LYS A 752 -8.40 33.01 38.05
N THR A 753 -7.74 31.96 38.54
CA THR A 753 -6.60 32.09 39.48
C THR A 753 -5.35 32.76 38.88
N ARG A 754 -5.29 32.96 37.56
CA ARG A 754 -4.11 33.61 36.88
C ARG A 754 -4.37 34.95 36.21
N GLY A 755 -5.47 35.65 36.52
CA GLY A 755 -5.68 37.00 35.99
C GLY A 755 -5.70 37.12 34.48
N GLY A 756 -6.12 36.07 33.77
CA GLY A 756 -6.32 36.10 32.33
C GLY A 756 -7.69 36.70 32.02
N VAL A 757 -7.69 37.86 31.40
CA VAL A 757 -8.86 38.46 30.75
C VAL A 757 -9.29 37.52 29.63
N LEU A 758 -10.57 37.29 29.50
CA LEU A 758 -11.28 36.55 28.41
C LEU A 758 -10.83 37.00 27.03
#